data_17b6909c5ef49b01fb9e2c10f76980ef
#
_entry.id   17b6909c5ef49b01fb9e2c10f76980ef
#
_cell.length_a   1.000
_cell.length_b   1.000
_cell.length_c   1.000
_cell.angle_alpha   90.00
_cell.angle_beta   90.00
_cell.angle_gamma   90.00
#
_symmetry.space_group_name_H-M   'P 1'
#
loop_
_entity.id
_entity.type
_entity.pdbx_description
1 polymer ?
#
loop_
_entity_poly.entity_id
_entity_poly.type
_entity_poly.pdbx_seq_one_letter_code
_entity_poly.pdbx_strand_id
1 'polypeptide(L)'
;MAGGIVFSGNHQRPVVNPERAIKLNTNKISSLQITKNELLDLNSIYSISFTVSFWYNFASGNLLTVQNPAYNLNLKYTAIKNSDTIFLKLTLNNKRVGLEFPFNKSEIFESNLFNIKVGVNESQGIISLAINGQKKTSKISPFTTSDESELFMGAFPGGNECAPMVLKDLLIHIDGKLGHRYIFNEMEGDVAYDSEGSLDAFATNHQWLINHHFFWNYHDSISFEKQEFSRIWTNPYTNELGIITNKGMGIYSFKDGSITHTKYMEQYQTMVSVGGFPNHDLLVGYCSAFPDDEVAVFDFKKGKLTGRLTKNTDEGYVYGSINFVDSWDKSVYSFCGYGWYKTRNQLTKFNINTKKWEEQKVTGDFFPARYMQAVLPSPERDVYYILGGYGNKSGNQKDGFYNLWDLHKLDLKTLTNTKIYDWGKKDKYHVFYQALWADSNRSGIYTLVQSTEEKVITQNLGRVVFGDTALILVGDTGSIASHRPLSGSFLIDYSMNKFFSALTTEYDSTVTIHLFSVKTPILSEMEYKELYATSPHGVRSRRLEWSRWGIALAAFLLFPAASVYIFKYRKKQKSKFPIRIEHQKLELLETVKEPEKYLITLFGGLKIFDSNGLDVAKQLTPKQYETISLIAYYSYKGVKKIGIEFDKFDKIIWHDTPVENLRNSRNALISKIRTALKGVDGISLIVNDTSVELSLKDNYVNEIDSYFLLKRYFSNKEKISDEESFDNFLKIVRRGKFLENLYSEWAEGIKREEELEIIKIISLFLNKMFSEGKYEKCIETTDSVSSHDPLNEELLGFKLRSLYNLGRHSIALEVYNNFCNKYLSFFGEKFPITFNDLLKN
;
A
#
# COMPACT_ATOMS: atom_id res chain seq x y z
N MET A 1 1.97 -3.28 15.35
CA MET A 1 0.54 -3.47 15.74
C MET A 1 -0.17 -2.15 15.62
N ALA A 2 -0.89 -1.94 14.52
CA ALA A 2 -1.78 -0.79 14.39
C ALA A 2 -2.97 -1.01 15.33
N GLY A 3 -2.88 -0.46 16.53
CA GLY A 3 -4.00 -0.43 17.46
C GLY A 3 -5.10 0.47 16.88
N GLY A 4 -6.13 -0.13 16.26
CA GLY A 4 -7.30 0.59 15.81
C GLY A 4 -7.95 1.31 16.99
N ILE A 5 -7.90 2.63 16.96
CA ILE A 5 -8.60 3.46 17.93
C ILE A 5 -10.09 3.43 17.54
N VAL A 6 -10.82 2.48 18.08
CA VAL A 6 -12.29 2.43 17.95
C VAL A 6 -12.88 3.16 19.15
N PHE A 7 -13.46 4.31 18.92
CA PHE A 7 -14.33 4.94 19.92
C PHE A 7 -15.77 4.46 19.68
N SER A 8 -16.34 3.78 20.67
CA SER A 8 -17.69 3.23 20.62
C SER A 8 -18.75 4.32 20.78
N GLY A 9 -19.31 4.74 19.69
CA GLY A 9 -20.60 5.42 19.65
C GLY A 9 -21.60 4.55 18.89
N ASN A 10 -22.77 4.28 19.45
CA ASN A 10 -23.85 3.49 18.83
C ASN A 10 -24.55 4.30 17.70
N HIS A 11 -23.83 4.68 16.64
CA HIS A 11 -24.44 5.21 15.43
C HIS A 11 -24.25 4.23 14.28
N GLN A 12 -25.31 3.98 13.52
CA GLN A 12 -25.23 3.19 12.30
C GLN A 12 -24.20 3.83 11.39
N ARG A 13 -23.07 3.14 11.20
CA ARG A 13 -22.03 3.58 10.26
C ARG A 13 -22.62 3.66 8.85
N PRO A 14 -22.26 4.66 8.05
CA PRO A 14 -22.69 4.69 6.67
C PRO A 14 -22.24 3.41 5.98
N VAL A 15 -23.16 2.74 5.29
CA VAL A 15 -22.87 1.53 4.54
C VAL A 15 -21.93 1.90 3.40
N VAL A 16 -20.69 1.45 3.49
CA VAL A 16 -19.71 1.63 2.43
C VAL A 16 -20.01 0.63 1.33
N ASN A 17 -20.30 1.12 0.12
CA ASN A 17 -20.61 0.28 -1.04
C ASN A 17 -19.49 0.43 -2.08
N PRO A 18 -18.42 -0.40 -2.03
CA PRO A 18 -17.32 -0.34 -2.98
C PRO A 18 -17.74 -0.85 -4.36
N GLU A 19 -17.02 -0.42 -5.37
CA GLU A 19 -17.26 -0.85 -6.74
C GLU A 19 -16.90 -2.33 -6.94
N ARG A 20 -17.86 -3.13 -7.35
CA ARG A 20 -17.70 -4.55 -7.71
C ARG A 20 -17.52 -4.66 -9.21
N ALA A 21 -16.34 -5.03 -9.64
CA ALA A 21 -16.02 -5.15 -11.07
C ALA A 21 -14.68 -5.85 -11.28
N ILE A 22 -14.47 -6.37 -12.51
CA ILE A 22 -13.20 -6.86 -13.00
C ILE A 22 -12.66 -5.95 -14.10
N LYS A 23 -11.40 -5.50 -13.98
CA LYS A 23 -10.73 -4.74 -15.05
C LYS A 23 -9.84 -5.66 -15.87
N LEU A 24 -10.05 -5.66 -17.17
CA LEU A 24 -9.25 -6.38 -18.15
C LEU A 24 -8.32 -5.40 -18.88
N ASN A 25 -7.05 -5.79 -19.03
CA ASN A 25 -5.99 -4.91 -19.50
C ASN A 25 -5.54 -5.28 -20.91
N THR A 26 -5.46 -4.30 -21.83
CA THR A 26 -5.03 -4.49 -23.23
C THR A 26 -3.53 -4.64 -23.40
N ASN A 27 -2.71 -4.21 -22.45
CA ASN A 27 -1.24 -4.31 -22.53
C ASN A 27 -0.72 -5.73 -22.36
N LYS A 28 -1.57 -6.65 -21.92
CA LYS A 28 -1.31 -8.09 -21.80
C LYS A 28 -2.53 -8.83 -22.35
N ILE A 29 -2.33 -10.06 -22.78
CA ILE A 29 -3.43 -10.95 -23.14
C ILE A 29 -4.31 -11.15 -21.89
N SER A 30 -5.45 -10.48 -21.85
CA SER A 30 -6.40 -10.53 -20.73
C SER A 30 -7.67 -11.21 -21.18
N SER A 31 -8.16 -12.15 -20.37
CA SER A 31 -9.40 -12.86 -20.65
C SER A 31 -10.14 -13.24 -19.38
N LEU A 32 -11.44 -13.37 -19.47
CA LEU A 32 -12.28 -14.07 -18.52
C LEU A 32 -12.94 -15.24 -19.29
N GLN A 33 -12.47 -16.46 -19.06
CA GLN A 33 -12.98 -17.69 -19.65
C GLN A 33 -14.05 -18.28 -18.75
N ILE A 34 -15.31 -18.23 -19.18
CA ILE A 34 -16.46 -18.75 -18.44
C ILE A 34 -16.50 -20.28 -18.50
N THR A 35 -16.13 -20.86 -19.62
CA THR A 35 -16.28 -22.28 -19.93
C THR A 35 -14.97 -23.06 -19.80
N LYS A 36 -14.10 -22.74 -18.88
CA LYS A 36 -12.82 -23.45 -18.73
C LYS A 36 -12.98 -24.90 -18.28
N ASN A 37 -13.90 -25.14 -17.37
CA ASN A 37 -14.09 -26.44 -16.73
C ASN A 37 -15.28 -27.22 -17.31
N GLU A 38 -16.25 -26.54 -17.90
CA GLU A 38 -17.48 -27.12 -18.44
C GLU A 38 -17.96 -26.26 -19.58
N LEU A 39 -18.41 -26.88 -20.64
CA LEU A 39 -18.98 -26.20 -21.81
C LEU A 39 -20.43 -25.79 -21.55
N LEU A 40 -20.85 -24.66 -22.12
CA LEU A 40 -22.23 -24.19 -22.02
C LEU A 40 -23.13 -24.83 -23.06
N ASP A 41 -24.26 -25.35 -22.62
CA ASP A 41 -25.37 -25.69 -23.44
C ASP A 41 -26.18 -24.42 -23.75
N LEU A 42 -25.88 -23.77 -24.88
CA LEU A 42 -26.56 -22.56 -25.34
C LEU A 42 -27.62 -22.89 -26.40
N ASN A 43 -28.42 -23.94 -26.17
CA ASN A 43 -29.45 -24.37 -27.12
C ASN A 43 -30.57 -23.33 -27.26
N SER A 44 -31.08 -23.24 -28.48
CA SER A 44 -32.28 -22.52 -28.92
C SER A 44 -32.37 -21.01 -28.69
N ILE A 45 -32.51 -20.50 -27.48
CA ILE A 45 -32.66 -19.08 -27.20
C ILE A 45 -31.78 -18.69 -26.01
N TYR A 46 -30.77 -17.86 -26.24
CA TYR A 46 -29.98 -17.35 -25.15
C TYR A 46 -29.73 -15.83 -25.24
N SER A 47 -29.42 -15.22 -24.13
CA SER A 47 -28.92 -13.85 -24.11
C SER A 47 -27.85 -13.63 -23.04
N ILE A 48 -26.83 -12.89 -23.43
CA ILE A 48 -25.72 -12.50 -22.56
C ILE A 48 -25.82 -11.00 -22.36
N SER A 49 -25.97 -10.58 -21.10
CA SER A 49 -26.05 -9.16 -20.74
C SER A 49 -25.03 -8.78 -19.69
N PHE A 50 -24.43 -7.63 -19.85
CA PHE A 50 -23.40 -7.13 -18.94
C PHE A 50 -23.32 -5.60 -18.98
N THR A 51 -22.80 -5.04 -17.93
CA THR A 51 -22.47 -3.61 -17.83
C THR A 51 -20.97 -3.45 -17.96
N VAL A 52 -20.53 -2.53 -18.83
CA VAL A 52 -19.11 -2.30 -19.12
C VAL A 52 -18.81 -0.81 -19.20
N SER A 53 -17.63 -0.40 -18.76
CA SER A 53 -17.03 0.88 -19.12
C SER A 53 -15.65 0.66 -19.76
N PHE A 54 -15.16 1.67 -20.48
CA PHE A 54 -13.89 1.60 -21.17
C PHE A 54 -12.94 2.65 -20.59
N TRP A 55 -11.74 2.23 -20.19
CA TRP A 55 -10.76 3.11 -19.56
C TRP A 55 -9.73 3.67 -20.56
N TYR A 56 -9.78 3.22 -21.82
CA TYR A 56 -8.88 3.71 -22.87
C TYR A 56 -9.62 3.73 -24.22
N ASN A 57 -9.45 4.80 -24.99
CA ASN A 57 -10.24 5.06 -26.20
C ASN A 57 -9.49 4.93 -27.54
N PHE A 58 -8.22 4.48 -27.52
CA PHE A 58 -7.40 4.33 -28.71
C PHE A 58 -7.10 2.87 -29.10
N ALA A 59 -7.47 1.91 -28.28
CA ALA A 59 -7.27 0.50 -28.56
C ALA A 59 -8.52 -0.14 -29.18
N SER A 60 -8.31 -1.23 -29.91
CA SER A 60 -9.38 -2.12 -30.40
C SER A 60 -9.24 -3.48 -29.73
N GLY A 61 -10.31 -4.25 -29.61
CA GLY A 61 -10.25 -5.60 -29.05
C GLY A 61 -11.62 -6.24 -28.90
N ASN A 62 -11.62 -7.50 -28.49
CA ASN A 62 -12.84 -8.26 -28.26
C ASN A 62 -13.41 -7.92 -26.87
N LEU A 63 -14.75 -7.81 -26.80
CA LEU A 63 -15.49 -7.76 -25.54
C LEU A 63 -16.02 -9.13 -25.17
N LEU A 64 -16.71 -9.77 -26.10
CA LEU A 64 -17.41 -11.03 -25.91
C LEU A 64 -17.16 -11.92 -27.12
N THR A 65 -16.85 -13.18 -26.88
CA THR A 65 -16.78 -14.22 -27.92
C THR A 65 -17.56 -15.44 -27.47
N VAL A 66 -18.46 -15.92 -28.32
CA VAL A 66 -19.10 -17.24 -28.21
C VAL A 66 -18.55 -18.09 -29.33
N GLN A 67 -17.81 -19.15 -29.00
CA GLN A 67 -17.31 -20.15 -29.95
C GLN A 67 -18.16 -21.41 -29.85
N ASN A 68 -18.74 -21.78 -30.94
CA ASN A 68 -19.49 -23.02 -31.10
C ASN A 68 -18.99 -23.74 -32.35
N PRO A 69 -18.99 -25.07 -32.47
CA PRO A 69 -18.60 -25.77 -33.69
C PRO A 69 -19.34 -25.29 -34.94
N ALA A 70 -20.57 -24.83 -34.82
CA ALA A 70 -21.37 -24.34 -35.91
C ALA A 70 -21.15 -22.85 -36.25
N TYR A 71 -20.77 -22.02 -35.29
CA TYR A 71 -20.56 -20.59 -35.50
C TYR A 71 -19.61 -19.95 -34.46
N ASN A 72 -19.11 -18.77 -34.82
CA ASN A 72 -18.33 -17.91 -33.96
C ASN A 72 -18.94 -16.52 -33.92
N LEU A 73 -19.43 -16.10 -32.75
CA LEU A 73 -20.06 -14.79 -32.53
C LEU A 73 -19.09 -13.90 -31.73
N ASN A 74 -18.73 -12.74 -32.29
CA ASN A 74 -17.79 -11.82 -31.66
C ASN A 74 -18.38 -10.42 -31.56
N LEU A 75 -18.38 -9.85 -30.34
CA LEU A 75 -18.61 -8.44 -30.11
C LEU A 75 -17.27 -7.73 -29.94
N LYS A 76 -16.98 -6.77 -30.82
CA LYS A 76 -15.72 -6.06 -30.90
C LYS A 76 -15.87 -4.57 -30.59
N TYR A 77 -14.95 -4.05 -29.82
CA TYR A 77 -14.67 -2.63 -29.67
C TYR A 77 -13.64 -2.22 -30.72
N THR A 78 -13.98 -1.25 -31.56
CA THR A 78 -13.12 -0.86 -32.68
C THR A 78 -12.92 0.64 -32.70
N ALA A 79 -11.72 1.08 -32.37
CA ALA A 79 -11.28 2.46 -32.50
C ALA A 79 -10.70 2.68 -33.91
N ILE A 80 -11.20 3.70 -34.61
CA ILE A 80 -10.67 4.06 -35.94
C ILE A 80 -9.55 5.09 -35.72
N LYS A 81 -8.37 4.83 -36.31
CA LYS A 81 -7.25 5.75 -36.32
C LYS A 81 -7.65 7.05 -37.04
N ASN A 82 -7.36 8.19 -36.43
CA ASN A 82 -7.66 9.53 -36.95
C ASN A 82 -9.18 9.82 -37.09
N SER A 83 -10.05 9.14 -36.36
CA SER A 83 -11.47 9.42 -36.25
C SER A 83 -11.86 9.59 -34.79
N ASP A 84 -12.83 10.45 -34.51
CA ASP A 84 -13.42 10.62 -33.18
C ASP A 84 -14.53 9.58 -32.90
N THR A 85 -14.70 8.61 -33.78
CA THR A 85 -15.75 7.60 -33.66
C THR A 85 -15.17 6.23 -33.29
N ILE A 86 -15.83 5.59 -32.33
CA ILE A 86 -15.60 4.21 -31.91
C ILE A 86 -16.85 3.40 -32.24
N PHE A 87 -16.68 2.17 -32.61
CA PHE A 87 -17.78 1.28 -32.92
C PHE A 87 -17.79 0.05 -31.99
N LEU A 88 -18.96 -0.29 -31.46
CA LEU A 88 -19.26 -1.62 -30.93
C LEU A 88 -19.92 -2.43 -32.05
N LYS A 89 -19.24 -3.48 -32.51
CA LYS A 89 -19.65 -4.27 -33.69
C LYS A 89 -19.83 -5.74 -33.35
N LEU A 90 -20.98 -6.29 -33.66
CA LEU A 90 -21.22 -7.73 -33.58
C LEU A 90 -20.95 -8.37 -34.95
N THR A 91 -20.21 -9.44 -34.97
CA THR A 91 -19.88 -10.24 -36.17
C THR A 91 -20.21 -11.71 -35.95
N LEU A 92 -20.63 -12.40 -37.01
CA LEU A 92 -20.85 -13.84 -37.03
C LEU A 92 -19.90 -14.49 -38.05
N ASN A 93 -19.11 -15.46 -37.64
CA ASN A 93 -18.10 -16.13 -38.49
C ASN A 93 -17.20 -15.11 -39.20
N ASN A 94 -16.75 -14.08 -38.46
CA ASN A 94 -15.99 -12.94 -38.96
C ASN A 94 -16.66 -12.09 -40.06
N LYS A 95 -17.93 -12.33 -40.35
CA LYS A 95 -18.73 -11.53 -41.32
C LYS A 95 -19.54 -10.48 -40.57
N ARG A 96 -19.73 -9.32 -41.20
CA ARG A 96 -20.58 -8.24 -40.64
C ARG A 96 -22.05 -8.66 -40.75
N VAL A 97 -22.78 -8.54 -39.65
CA VAL A 97 -24.22 -8.82 -39.59
C VAL A 97 -25.08 -7.56 -39.50
N GLY A 98 -24.47 -6.39 -39.71
CA GLY A 98 -25.16 -5.09 -39.68
C GLY A 98 -25.50 -4.57 -38.28
N LEU A 99 -24.99 -5.23 -37.24
CA LEU A 99 -25.24 -4.85 -35.86
C LEU A 99 -24.05 -4.07 -35.32
N GLU A 100 -24.04 -2.77 -35.54
CA GLU A 100 -23.03 -1.86 -35.08
C GLU A 100 -23.61 -0.56 -34.50
N PHE A 101 -22.97 -0.04 -33.47
CA PHE A 101 -23.28 1.21 -32.78
C PHE A 101 -22.07 2.13 -32.77
N PRO A 102 -22.16 3.33 -33.35
CA PRO A 102 -21.13 4.34 -33.26
C PRO A 102 -21.24 5.12 -31.94
N PHE A 103 -20.10 5.50 -31.37
CA PHE A 103 -19.96 6.38 -30.20
C PHE A 103 -18.88 7.39 -30.46
N ASN A 104 -19.00 8.59 -29.86
CA ASN A 104 -17.92 9.57 -29.88
C ASN A 104 -16.84 9.18 -28.85
N LYS A 105 -15.56 9.38 -29.18
CA LYS A 105 -14.47 9.14 -28.23
C LYS A 105 -14.60 9.91 -26.91
N SER A 106 -15.23 11.08 -26.94
CA SER A 106 -15.52 11.86 -25.73
C SER A 106 -16.54 11.19 -24.80
N GLU A 107 -17.30 10.20 -25.27
CA GLU A 107 -18.22 9.40 -24.46
C GLU A 107 -17.51 8.20 -23.79
N ILE A 108 -16.27 7.91 -24.18
CA ILE A 108 -15.51 6.75 -23.73
C ILE A 108 -14.59 7.14 -22.57
N PHE A 109 -15.04 6.90 -21.36
CA PHE A 109 -14.27 7.10 -20.14
C PHE A 109 -14.76 6.17 -19.02
N GLU A 110 -13.93 5.95 -18.02
CA GLU A 110 -14.11 4.89 -17.00
C GLU A 110 -15.42 5.00 -16.20
N SER A 111 -15.96 6.20 -16.01
CA SER A 111 -17.23 6.41 -15.30
C SER A 111 -18.48 6.31 -16.18
N ASN A 112 -18.35 6.24 -17.50
CA ASN A 112 -19.49 6.10 -18.40
C ASN A 112 -19.81 4.62 -18.65
N LEU A 113 -20.98 4.18 -18.21
CA LEU A 113 -21.42 2.79 -18.24
C LEU A 113 -22.27 2.49 -19.46
N PHE A 114 -21.95 1.40 -20.13
CA PHE A 114 -22.71 0.85 -21.26
C PHE A 114 -23.38 -0.46 -20.83
N ASN A 115 -24.70 -0.49 -20.86
CA ASN A 115 -25.49 -1.73 -20.69
C ASN A 115 -25.61 -2.43 -21.99
N ILE A 116 -24.97 -3.59 -22.16
CA ILE A 116 -24.92 -4.36 -23.40
C ILE A 116 -25.71 -5.64 -23.20
N LYS A 117 -26.53 -5.98 -24.21
CA LYS A 117 -27.23 -7.27 -24.32
C LYS A 117 -27.09 -7.84 -25.71
N VAL A 118 -26.50 -9.03 -25.81
CA VAL A 118 -26.42 -9.84 -27.02
C VAL A 118 -27.45 -10.95 -26.87
N GLY A 119 -28.33 -11.10 -27.84
CA GLY A 119 -29.36 -12.13 -27.85
C GLY A 119 -29.33 -12.94 -29.15
N VAL A 120 -29.52 -14.24 -29.05
CA VAL A 120 -29.56 -15.18 -30.13
C VAL A 120 -30.82 -16.03 -30.04
N ASN A 121 -31.54 -16.16 -31.16
CA ASN A 121 -32.63 -17.12 -31.33
C ASN A 121 -32.29 -17.94 -32.59
N GLU A 122 -31.78 -19.13 -32.37
CA GLU A 122 -31.24 -19.97 -33.43
C GLU A 122 -32.33 -20.50 -34.36
N SER A 123 -33.46 -20.96 -33.82
CA SER A 123 -34.56 -21.52 -34.56
C SER A 123 -35.20 -20.53 -35.54
N GLN A 124 -35.20 -19.23 -35.15
CA GLN A 124 -35.71 -18.13 -36.01
C GLN A 124 -34.61 -17.45 -36.83
N GLY A 125 -33.34 -17.79 -36.62
CA GLY A 125 -32.19 -17.13 -37.24
C GLY A 125 -32.10 -15.64 -36.88
N ILE A 126 -32.44 -15.25 -35.62
CA ILE A 126 -32.43 -13.86 -35.18
C ILE A 126 -31.27 -13.60 -34.22
N ILE A 127 -30.41 -12.67 -34.58
CA ILE A 127 -29.38 -12.12 -33.67
C ILE A 127 -29.73 -10.69 -33.32
N SER A 128 -29.52 -10.28 -32.09
CA SER A 128 -29.77 -8.93 -31.60
C SER A 128 -28.62 -8.38 -30.79
N LEU A 129 -28.39 -7.07 -30.91
CA LEU A 129 -27.48 -6.30 -30.06
C LEU A 129 -28.27 -5.11 -29.53
N ALA A 130 -28.29 -4.99 -28.20
CA ALA A 130 -28.86 -3.83 -27.56
C ALA A 130 -27.77 -3.13 -26.71
N ILE A 131 -27.72 -1.80 -26.80
CA ILE A 131 -26.79 -0.97 -26.03
C ILE A 131 -27.59 0.19 -25.44
N ASN A 132 -27.54 0.34 -24.11
CA ASN A 132 -28.28 1.37 -23.36
C ASN A 132 -29.79 1.43 -23.75
N GLY A 133 -30.40 0.25 -23.93
CA GLY A 133 -31.83 0.11 -24.32
C GLY A 133 -32.12 0.23 -25.82
N GLN A 134 -31.20 0.75 -26.60
CA GLN A 134 -31.37 0.77 -28.07
C GLN A 134 -31.06 -0.60 -28.66
N LYS A 135 -32.02 -1.24 -29.31
CA LYS A 135 -31.90 -2.60 -29.85
C LYS A 135 -31.87 -2.58 -31.41
N LYS A 136 -30.90 -3.29 -31.97
CA LYS A 136 -30.85 -3.65 -33.40
C LYS A 136 -30.94 -5.16 -33.54
N THR A 137 -31.57 -5.63 -34.63
CA THR A 137 -31.74 -7.05 -34.95
C THR A 137 -31.27 -7.33 -36.34
N SER A 138 -30.71 -8.51 -36.56
CA SER A 138 -30.35 -9.03 -37.90
C SER A 138 -30.95 -10.41 -38.07
N LYS A 139 -31.54 -10.68 -39.25
CA LYS A 139 -32.05 -12.00 -39.60
C LYS A 139 -31.02 -12.71 -40.47
N ILE A 140 -30.64 -13.88 -40.06
CA ILE A 140 -29.73 -14.81 -40.78
C ILE A 140 -30.42 -16.11 -41.04
N SER A 141 -29.82 -17.01 -41.83
CA SER A 141 -30.39 -18.36 -41.98
C SER A 141 -30.44 -19.05 -40.61
N PRO A 142 -31.53 -19.76 -40.30
CA PRO A 142 -31.59 -20.58 -39.09
C PRO A 142 -30.39 -21.53 -39.02
N PHE A 143 -29.86 -21.73 -37.84
CA PHE A 143 -28.75 -22.63 -37.59
C PHE A 143 -29.05 -23.46 -36.33
N THR A 144 -28.53 -24.64 -36.29
CA THR A 144 -28.59 -25.51 -35.13
C THR A 144 -27.20 -25.53 -34.46
N THR A 145 -27.17 -25.30 -33.19
CA THR A 145 -25.95 -25.44 -32.36
C THR A 145 -25.71 -26.89 -31.97
N SER A 146 -24.48 -27.22 -31.75
CA SER A 146 -24.09 -28.34 -30.88
C SER A 146 -24.11 -27.87 -29.45
N ASP A 147 -24.33 -28.78 -28.50
CA ASP A 147 -24.47 -28.50 -27.07
C ASP A 147 -23.20 -27.95 -26.38
N GLU A 148 -22.15 -27.67 -27.17
CA GLU A 148 -20.80 -27.35 -26.66
C GLU A 148 -20.38 -25.93 -27.10
N SER A 149 -20.72 -24.94 -26.33
CA SER A 149 -20.29 -23.58 -26.57
C SER A 149 -19.22 -23.13 -25.56
N GLU A 150 -18.17 -22.48 -26.07
CA GLU A 150 -17.18 -21.78 -25.26
C GLU A 150 -17.51 -20.28 -25.20
N LEU A 151 -17.36 -19.68 -24.02
CA LEU A 151 -17.67 -18.28 -23.77
C LEU A 151 -16.48 -17.55 -23.15
N PHE A 152 -16.09 -16.45 -23.77
CA PHE A 152 -14.97 -15.60 -23.34
C PHE A 152 -15.38 -14.11 -23.28
N MET A 153 -14.87 -13.40 -22.25
CA MET A 153 -14.81 -11.95 -22.25
C MET A 153 -13.35 -11.53 -22.45
N GLY A 154 -13.09 -10.63 -23.41
CA GLY A 154 -11.74 -10.22 -23.77
C GLY A 154 -11.06 -11.15 -24.79
N ALA A 155 -9.79 -11.49 -24.57
CA ALA A 155 -9.04 -12.38 -25.45
C ALA A 155 -9.57 -13.82 -25.41
N PHE A 156 -9.38 -14.55 -26.51
CA PHE A 156 -9.82 -15.94 -26.64
C PHE A 156 -8.84 -16.72 -27.53
N PRO A 157 -8.86 -18.07 -27.55
CA PRO A 157 -8.04 -18.87 -28.45
C PRO A 157 -8.27 -18.48 -29.92
N GLY A 158 -7.27 -17.93 -30.59
CA GLY A 158 -7.38 -17.40 -31.96
C GLY A 158 -7.59 -15.88 -32.06
N GLY A 159 -7.70 -15.16 -30.93
CA GLY A 159 -7.82 -13.70 -30.90
C GLY A 159 -7.19 -13.07 -29.67
N ASN A 160 -5.97 -12.55 -29.79
CA ASN A 160 -5.18 -12.07 -28.65
C ASN A 160 -5.52 -10.64 -28.20
N GLU A 161 -6.49 -9.97 -28.84
CA GLU A 161 -6.84 -8.59 -28.53
C GLU A 161 -7.98 -8.53 -27.50
N CYS A 162 -7.78 -7.87 -26.38
CA CYS A 162 -8.80 -7.58 -25.38
C CYS A 162 -9.17 -6.09 -25.42
N ALA A 163 -10.46 -5.78 -25.41
CA ALA A 163 -10.94 -4.42 -25.25
C ALA A 163 -10.53 -3.85 -23.88
N PRO A 164 -10.20 -2.54 -23.77
CA PRO A 164 -9.83 -1.89 -22.52
C PRO A 164 -11.06 -1.68 -21.64
N MET A 165 -11.52 -2.72 -20.95
CA MET A 165 -12.83 -2.72 -20.28
C MET A 165 -12.76 -2.96 -18.76
N VAL A 166 -13.75 -2.37 -18.10
CA VAL A 166 -14.15 -2.68 -16.72
C VAL A 166 -15.53 -3.33 -16.80
N LEU A 167 -15.60 -4.59 -16.45
CA LEU A 167 -16.81 -5.41 -16.57
C LEU A 167 -17.52 -5.52 -15.22
N LYS A 168 -18.82 -5.24 -15.23
CA LYS A 168 -19.70 -5.34 -14.06
C LYS A 168 -20.88 -6.21 -14.40
N ASP A 169 -21.31 -7.05 -13.49
CA ASP A 169 -22.56 -7.82 -13.49
C ASP A 169 -22.84 -8.53 -14.83
N LEU A 170 -22.18 -9.66 -15.06
CA LEU A 170 -22.39 -10.50 -16.24
C LEU A 170 -23.50 -11.53 -15.96
N LEU A 171 -24.55 -11.54 -16.79
CA LEU A 171 -25.69 -12.43 -16.70
C LEU A 171 -25.87 -13.22 -17.98
N ILE A 172 -26.09 -14.52 -17.86
CA ILE A 172 -26.38 -15.44 -18.96
C ILE A 172 -27.77 -16.04 -18.75
N HIS A 173 -28.66 -15.77 -19.68
CA HIS A 173 -30.00 -16.34 -19.70
C HIS A 173 -30.09 -17.39 -20.81
N ILE A 174 -30.65 -18.54 -20.46
CA ILE A 174 -30.92 -19.64 -21.37
C ILE A 174 -32.44 -19.93 -21.32
N ASP A 175 -33.09 -19.99 -22.44
CA ASP A 175 -34.54 -20.14 -22.56
C ASP A 175 -35.37 -19.17 -21.68
N GLY A 176 -34.88 -17.94 -21.60
CA GLY A 176 -35.49 -16.87 -20.80
C GLY A 176 -35.26 -16.94 -19.31
N LYS A 177 -34.59 -17.97 -18.80
CA LYS A 177 -34.24 -18.10 -17.37
C LYS A 177 -32.81 -17.69 -17.13
N LEU A 178 -32.55 -17.06 -15.98
CA LEU A 178 -31.19 -16.76 -15.53
C LEU A 178 -30.50 -18.07 -15.16
N GLY A 179 -29.45 -18.45 -15.89
CA GLY A 179 -28.64 -19.63 -15.63
C GLY A 179 -27.37 -19.33 -14.83
N HIS A 180 -26.67 -18.23 -15.19
CA HIS A 180 -25.40 -17.88 -14.58
C HIS A 180 -25.29 -16.38 -14.32
N ARG A 181 -24.63 -16.00 -13.22
CA ARG A 181 -24.39 -14.61 -12.84
C ARG A 181 -23.05 -14.41 -12.14
N TYR A 182 -22.26 -13.44 -12.63
CA TYR A 182 -20.97 -13.05 -12.07
C TYR A 182 -21.04 -11.61 -11.59
N ILE A 183 -20.85 -11.41 -10.29
CA ILE A 183 -20.98 -10.10 -9.60
C ILE A 183 -19.62 -9.39 -9.50
N PHE A 184 -18.52 -10.12 -9.65
CA PHE A 184 -17.14 -9.62 -9.57
C PHE A 184 -16.81 -8.93 -8.25
N ASN A 185 -17.18 -9.57 -7.14
CA ASN A 185 -16.90 -9.13 -5.79
C ASN A 185 -15.74 -9.90 -5.13
N GLU A 186 -14.94 -10.56 -5.93
CA GLU A 186 -13.72 -11.23 -5.55
C GLU A 186 -12.65 -10.20 -5.17
N MET A 187 -11.75 -10.57 -4.25
CA MET A 187 -10.67 -9.74 -3.74
C MET A 187 -9.29 -10.31 -4.06
N GLU A 188 -9.20 -11.62 -4.30
CA GLU A 188 -7.97 -12.32 -4.65
C GLU A 188 -8.25 -13.54 -5.53
N GLY A 189 -7.18 -14.11 -6.10
CA GLY A 189 -7.26 -15.27 -7.00
C GLY A 189 -7.73 -14.92 -8.40
N ASP A 190 -7.82 -15.95 -9.23
CA ASP A 190 -8.12 -15.84 -10.66
C ASP A 190 -9.53 -16.39 -11.02
N VAL A 191 -10.37 -16.64 -10.02
CA VAL A 191 -11.70 -17.22 -10.19
C VAL A 191 -12.79 -16.19 -9.92
N ALA A 192 -13.65 -15.95 -10.91
CA ALA A 192 -14.92 -15.24 -10.74
C ALA A 192 -16.03 -16.28 -10.47
N TYR A 193 -16.67 -16.18 -9.32
CA TYR A 193 -17.64 -17.17 -8.89
C TYR A 193 -19.03 -16.93 -9.48
N ASP A 194 -19.63 -17.99 -9.99
CA ASP A 194 -21.02 -17.98 -10.42
C ASP A 194 -21.96 -17.96 -9.20
N SER A 195 -22.78 -16.92 -9.09
CA SER A 195 -23.69 -16.74 -7.95
C SER A 195 -25.02 -17.51 -8.09
N GLU A 196 -25.39 -17.94 -9.30
CA GLU A 196 -26.66 -18.62 -9.60
C GLU A 196 -26.45 -20.11 -9.92
N GLY A 197 -25.30 -20.45 -10.52
CA GLY A 197 -24.96 -21.80 -10.95
C GLY A 197 -23.67 -22.34 -10.33
N SER A 198 -23.03 -23.27 -11.02
CA SER A 198 -21.78 -23.87 -10.62
C SER A 198 -20.63 -23.65 -11.60
N LEU A 199 -20.85 -22.82 -12.62
CA LEU A 199 -19.90 -22.58 -13.69
C LEU A 199 -18.97 -21.41 -13.35
N ASP A 200 -17.98 -21.63 -12.50
CA ASP A 200 -16.99 -20.62 -12.12
C ASP A 200 -16.10 -20.21 -13.32
N ALA A 201 -15.90 -18.91 -13.54
CA ALA A 201 -15.09 -18.38 -14.62
C ALA A 201 -13.64 -18.12 -14.17
N PHE A 202 -12.70 -18.21 -15.13
CA PHE A 202 -11.27 -18.02 -14.87
C PHE A 202 -10.73 -16.79 -15.58
N ALA A 203 -10.18 -15.89 -14.81
CA ALA A 203 -9.60 -14.64 -15.28
C ALA A 203 -8.07 -14.75 -15.42
N THR A 204 -7.52 -14.10 -16.46
CA THR A 204 -6.09 -13.96 -16.67
C THR A 204 -5.72 -12.49 -16.85
N ASN A 205 -4.61 -12.05 -16.26
CA ASN A 205 -4.12 -10.66 -16.34
C ASN A 205 -5.20 -9.62 -16.04
N HIS A 206 -5.89 -9.77 -14.91
CA HIS A 206 -7.02 -8.95 -14.48
C HIS A 206 -6.73 -8.21 -13.18
N GLN A 207 -7.65 -7.33 -12.79
CA GLN A 207 -7.65 -6.63 -11.50
C GLN A 207 -9.07 -6.62 -10.92
N TRP A 208 -9.21 -7.03 -9.67
CA TRP A 208 -10.46 -6.88 -8.92
C TRP A 208 -10.59 -5.45 -8.41
N LEU A 209 -11.58 -4.69 -8.88
CA LEU A 209 -11.68 -3.26 -8.58
C LEU A 209 -12.08 -2.95 -7.15
N ILE A 210 -12.66 -3.89 -6.43
CA ILE A 210 -12.95 -3.75 -5.02
C ILE A 210 -11.69 -3.47 -4.20
N ASN A 211 -10.54 -4.02 -4.59
CA ASN A 211 -9.25 -3.78 -3.96
C ASN A 211 -8.75 -2.33 -4.13
N HIS A 212 -9.18 -1.65 -5.19
CA HIS A 212 -8.84 -0.25 -5.43
C HIS A 212 -9.49 0.72 -4.44
N HIS A 213 -10.45 0.27 -3.62
CA HIS A 213 -11.02 1.03 -2.51
C HIS A 213 -10.22 0.94 -1.21
N PHE A 214 -9.18 0.13 -1.18
CA PHE A 214 -8.31 -0.04 0.00
C PHE A 214 -6.83 0.17 -0.34
N PHE A 215 -6.31 -0.48 -1.39
CA PHE A 215 -4.91 -0.38 -1.78
C PHE A 215 -4.65 0.82 -2.69
N TRP A 216 -3.55 1.53 -2.40
CA TRP A 216 -3.08 2.59 -3.27
C TRP A 216 -2.58 2.05 -4.60
N ASN A 217 -3.05 2.65 -5.67
CA ASN A 217 -2.61 2.38 -7.03
C ASN A 217 -1.60 3.45 -7.46
N TYR A 218 -0.37 3.03 -7.75
CA TYR A 218 0.67 3.91 -8.29
C TYR A 218 0.38 4.21 -9.76
N HIS A 219 0.45 5.50 -10.14
CA HIS A 219 0.18 5.94 -11.51
C HIS A 219 1.47 6.24 -12.28
N ASP A 220 2.29 7.13 -11.72
CA ASP A 220 3.45 7.68 -12.41
C ASP A 220 4.37 8.42 -11.44
N SER A 221 5.53 8.86 -11.95
CA SER A 221 6.43 9.75 -11.26
C SER A 221 6.97 10.82 -12.20
N ILE A 222 7.20 12.01 -11.63
CA ILE A 222 7.75 13.16 -12.36
C ILE A 222 8.98 13.61 -11.59
N SER A 223 10.15 13.62 -12.25
CA SER A 223 11.42 13.99 -11.63
C SER A 223 11.91 15.36 -12.11
N PHE A 224 12.48 16.12 -11.20
CA PHE A 224 13.10 17.44 -11.42
C PHE A 224 14.49 17.46 -10.82
N GLU A 225 15.37 18.30 -11.35
CA GLU A 225 16.59 18.65 -10.63
C GLU A 225 16.24 19.41 -9.35
N LYS A 226 16.90 19.09 -8.25
CA LYS A 226 16.61 19.68 -6.92
C LYS A 226 16.64 21.22 -6.93
N GLN A 227 17.55 21.81 -7.69
CA GLN A 227 17.67 23.27 -7.84
C GLN A 227 16.52 23.90 -8.65
N GLU A 228 15.78 23.10 -9.44
CA GLU A 228 14.65 23.59 -10.25
C GLU A 228 13.33 23.49 -9.51
N PHE A 229 13.17 22.45 -8.68
CA PHE A 229 11.93 22.17 -7.98
C PHE A 229 11.76 23.09 -6.75
N SER A 230 10.54 23.61 -6.58
CA SER A 230 10.17 24.35 -5.38
C SER A 230 9.17 23.56 -4.53
N ARG A 231 7.99 23.26 -5.06
CA ARG A 231 6.95 22.50 -4.35
C ARG A 231 5.82 22.06 -5.26
N ILE A 232 5.01 21.13 -4.74
CA ILE A 232 3.68 20.86 -5.28
C ILE A 232 2.62 21.61 -4.50
N TRP A 233 1.50 21.86 -5.16
CA TRP A 233 0.35 22.53 -4.59
C TRP A 233 -0.94 22.01 -5.22
N THR A 234 -2.00 21.85 -4.45
CA THR A 234 -3.33 21.53 -4.96
C THR A 234 -4.27 22.70 -4.82
N ASN A 235 -5.02 22.98 -5.87
CA ASN A 235 -6.10 23.94 -5.82
C ASN A 235 -7.37 23.21 -5.32
N PRO A 236 -7.85 23.48 -4.10
CA PRO A 236 -9.01 22.80 -3.56
C PRO A 236 -10.33 23.18 -4.25
N TYR A 237 -10.33 24.24 -5.07
CA TYR A 237 -11.50 24.67 -5.82
C TYR A 237 -11.60 24.04 -7.21
N THR A 238 -10.47 23.70 -7.82
CA THR A 238 -10.39 23.21 -9.20
C THR A 238 -9.95 21.77 -9.33
N ASN A 239 -9.51 21.16 -8.20
CA ASN A 239 -8.96 19.81 -8.15
C ASN A 239 -7.78 19.58 -9.10
N GLU A 240 -6.85 20.54 -9.16
CA GLU A 240 -5.66 20.47 -9.99
C GLU A 240 -4.40 20.39 -9.14
N LEU A 241 -3.43 19.62 -9.60
CA LEU A 241 -2.10 19.55 -9.00
C LEU A 241 -1.19 20.56 -9.69
N GLY A 242 -0.80 21.60 -8.97
CA GLY A 242 0.21 22.56 -9.39
C GLY A 242 1.62 22.09 -9.04
N ILE A 243 2.54 22.24 -9.97
CA ILE A 243 3.97 21.96 -9.78
C ILE A 243 4.71 23.28 -9.96
N ILE A 244 5.34 23.76 -8.88
CA ILE A 244 6.06 25.04 -8.86
C ILE A 244 7.55 24.77 -9.00
N THR A 245 8.16 25.42 -9.98
CA THR A 245 9.61 25.40 -10.23
C THR A 245 10.17 26.82 -10.22
N ASN A 246 11.49 26.97 -10.27
CA ASN A 246 12.13 28.28 -10.44
C ASN A 246 11.97 28.87 -11.86
N LYS A 247 11.57 28.07 -12.85
CA LYS A 247 11.41 28.46 -14.27
C LYS A 247 9.95 28.72 -14.67
N GLY A 248 9.01 28.21 -13.89
CA GLY A 248 7.61 28.28 -14.25
C GLY A 248 6.72 27.48 -13.31
N MET A 249 5.47 27.36 -13.72
CA MET A 249 4.46 26.60 -13.02
C MET A 249 3.80 25.62 -13.99
N GLY A 250 3.66 24.37 -13.58
CA GLY A 250 2.94 23.31 -14.29
C GLY A 250 1.63 22.98 -13.60
N ILE A 251 0.63 22.62 -14.39
CA ILE A 251 -0.61 22.01 -13.89
C ILE A 251 -0.67 20.59 -14.46
N TYR A 252 -0.67 19.59 -13.57
CA TYR A 252 -0.80 18.20 -13.93
C TYR A 252 -2.27 17.78 -13.93
N SER A 253 -2.69 17.15 -15.03
CA SER A 253 -4.00 16.56 -15.19
C SER A 253 -3.97 15.06 -14.90
N PHE A 254 -4.68 14.61 -13.88
CA PHE A 254 -4.81 13.18 -13.58
C PHE A 254 -5.67 12.42 -14.60
N LYS A 255 -6.38 13.13 -15.44
CA LYS A 255 -7.27 12.52 -16.45
C LYS A 255 -6.50 11.89 -17.61
N ASP A 256 -5.42 12.55 -18.04
CA ASP A 256 -4.66 12.16 -19.24
C ASP A 256 -3.14 12.18 -19.05
N GLY A 257 -2.66 12.50 -17.83
CA GLY A 257 -1.25 12.58 -17.52
C GLY A 257 -0.51 13.78 -18.15
N SER A 258 -1.26 14.74 -18.70
CA SER A 258 -0.65 15.92 -19.34
C SER A 258 -0.21 16.96 -18.32
N ILE A 259 0.83 17.71 -18.66
CA ILE A 259 1.30 18.88 -17.88
C ILE A 259 1.20 20.12 -18.75
N THR A 260 0.39 21.08 -18.34
CA THR A 260 0.34 22.39 -18.96
C THR A 260 1.35 23.30 -18.27
N HIS A 261 2.32 23.85 -19.01
CA HIS A 261 3.37 24.70 -18.46
C HIS A 261 3.12 26.18 -18.74
N THR A 262 3.25 27.01 -17.71
CA THR A 262 3.33 28.48 -17.82
C THR A 262 4.71 28.93 -17.35
N LYS A 263 5.52 29.50 -18.25
CA LYS A 263 6.82 30.03 -17.91
C LYS A 263 6.66 31.38 -17.19
N TYR A 264 7.51 31.62 -16.21
CA TYR A 264 7.59 32.96 -15.61
C TYR A 264 8.16 33.97 -16.59
N MET A 265 7.65 35.19 -16.56
CA MET A 265 8.21 36.31 -17.35
C MET A 265 9.50 36.84 -16.74
N GLU A 266 9.69 36.67 -15.42
CA GLU A 266 10.86 37.06 -14.66
C GLU A 266 11.31 35.92 -13.78
N GLN A 267 12.60 35.88 -13.39
CA GLN A 267 13.13 34.86 -12.50
C GLN A 267 12.68 35.12 -11.06
N TYR A 268 11.87 34.25 -10.48
CA TYR A 268 11.41 34.35 -9.10
C TYR A 268 12.15 33.36 -8.19
N GLN A 269 12.50 33.83 -7.00
CA GLN A 269 12.99 32.92 -5.95
C GLN A 269 11.82 32.14 -5.32
N THR A 270 12.14 31.02 -4.69
CA THR A 270 11.19 30.04 -4.17
C THR A 270 10.01 30.61 -3.36
N MET A 271 8.78 30.32 -3.79
CA MET A 271 7.57 30.59 -3.00
C MET A 271 7.40 29.58 -1.87
N VAL A 272 7.17 30.03 -0.66
CA VAL A 272 7.09 29.16 0.55
C VAL A 272 5.66 28.78 0.92
N SER A 273 4.68 29.60 0.62
CA SER A 273 3.26 29.31 0.88
C SER A 273 2.42 29.74 -0.31
N VAL A 274 1.47 28.90 -0.69
CA VAL A 274 0.63 29.13 -1.88
C VAL A 274 -0.82 28.89 -1.52
N GLY A 275 -1.68 29.88 -1.78
CA GLY A 275 -3.14 29.77 -1.73
C GLY A 275 -3.74 29.97 -3.13
N GLY A 276 -4.86 29.33 -3.44
CA GLY A 276 -5.51 29.43 -4.76
C GLY A 276 -6.84 30.17 -4.73
N PHE A 277 -7.17 30.75 -5.87
CA PHE A 277 -8.47 31.35 -6.13
C PHE A 277 -9.39 30.39 -6.91
N PRO A 278 -10.73 30.49 -6.74
CA PRO A 278 -11.68 29.60 -7.41
C PRO A 278 -11.66 29.61 -8.94
N ASN A 279 -11.20 30.71 -9.54
CA ASN A 279 -11.30 30.95 -10.98
C ASN A 279 -9.99 30.80 -11.77
N HIS A 280 -9.01 30.06 -11.28
CA HIS A 280 -7.71 29.76 -11.91
C HIS A 280 -6.83 30.98 -12.25
N ASP A 281 -7.30 32.21 -12.02
CA ASP A 281 -6.61 33.40 -12.54
C ASP A 281 -5.49 33.87 -11.64
N LEU A 282 -5.51 33.54 -10.35
CA LEU A 282 -4.59 34.09 -9.37
C LEU A 282 -4.14 33.06 -8.34
N LEU A 283 -2.84 32.98 -8.16
CA LEU A 283 -2.19 32.24 -7.09
C LEU A 283 -1.50 33.27 -6.17
N VAL A 284 -1.77 33.19 -4.89
CA VAL A 284 -1.09 34.03 -3.91
C VAL A 284 0.10 33.27 -3.34
N GLY A 285 1.27 33.76 -3.55
CA GLY A 285 2.50 33.21 -3.00
C GLY A 285 3.05 34.07 -1.87
N TYR A 286 3.49 33.41 -0.82
CA TYR A 286 4.21 34.01 0.29
C TYR A 286 5.68 33.60 0.19
N CYS A 287 6.59 34.57 0.08
CA CYS A 287 8.02 34.29 -0.02
C CYS A 287 8.72 34.64 1.29
N SER A 288 9.32 33.66 1.94
CA SER A 288 10.05 33.82 3.20
C SER A 288 11.50 34.28 3.05
N ALA A 289 12.00 34.37 1.80
CA ALA A 289 13.41 34.66 1.53
C ALA A 289 13.73 36.14 1.43
N PHE A 290 12.75 37.03 1.57
CA PHE A 290 12.93 38.46 1.50
C PHE A 290 12.78 39.09 2.89
N PRO A 291 13.64 40.06 3.25
CA PRO A 291 13.54 40.74 4.54
C PRO A 291 12.22 41.52 4.72
N ASP A 292 11.55 41.85 3.64
CA ASP A 292 10.23 42.45 3.63
C ASP A 292 9.22 41.40 3.19
N ASP A 293 8.54 40.75 4.14
CA ASP A 293 7.53 39.73 3.93
C ASP A 293 6.48 40.09 2.85
N GLU A 294 6.75 39.78 1.58
CA GLU A 294 5.89 40.20 0.47
C GLU A 294 4.88 39.11 0.11
N VAL A 295 3.61 39.47 0.08
CA VAL A 295 2.56 38.62 -0.55
C VAL A 295 2.53 38.95 -2.04
N ALA A 296 2.76 37.94 -2.86
CA ALA A 296 2.75 38.10 -4.30
C ALA A 296 1.51 37.44 -4.91
N VAL A 297 0.88 38.13 -5.84
CA VAL A 297 -0.27 37.58 -6.59
C VAL A 297 0.21 37.22 -7.99
N PHE A 298 0.15 35.92 -8.32
CA PHE A 298 0.58 35.43 -9.63
C PHE A 298 -0.64 35.22 -10.53
N ASP A 299 -0.63 35.92 -11.68
CA ASP A 299 -1.61 35.75 -12.75
C ASP A 299 -1.15 34.61 -13.67
N PHE A 300 -1.83 33.48 -13.58
CA PHE A 300 -1.50 32.27 -14.33
C PHE A 300 -1.59 32.46 -15.84
N LYS A 301 -2.59 33.21 -16.31
CA LYS A 301 -2.77 33.48 -17.76
C LYS A 301 -1.66 34.32 -18.33
N LYS A 302 -1.19 35.29 -17.54
CA LYS A 302 -0.15 36.21 -17.96
C LYS A 302 1.27 35.76 -17.62
N GLY A 303 1.43 34.73 -16.76
CA GLY A 303 2.73 34.29 -16.27
C GLY A 303 3.47 35.37 -15.48
N LYS A 304 2.74 36.32 -14.88
CA LYS A 304 3.29 37.52 -14.24
C LYS A 304 2.83 37.69 -12.81
N LEU A 305 3.76 38.08 -11.95
CA LEU A 305 3.44 38.58 -10.61
C LEU A 305 2.81 39.96 -10.73
N THR A 306 1.61 40.07 -10.23
CA THR A 306 0.89 41.37 -10.14
C THR A 306 0.77 41.76 -8.68
N GLY A 307 1.50 42.80 -8.30
CA GLY A 307 1.45 43.37 -6.95
C GLY A 307 2.38 42.69 -5.98
N ARG A 308 3.30 43.42 -5.43
CA ARG A 308 4.07 43.05 -4.26
C ARG A 308 3.34 43.61 -3.06
N LEU A 309 2.91 42.73 -2.15
CA LEU A 309 2.21 43.12 -0.95
C LEU A 309 3.18 42.93 0.23
N THR A 310 3.75 44.02 0.69
CA THR A 310 4.68 44.01 1.83
C THR A 310 3.93 43.70 3.13
N LYS A 311 4.34 42.66 3.84
CA LYS A 311 3.91 42.43 5.20
C LYS A 311 4.76 43.24 6.14
N ASN A 312 4.29 44.42 6.49
CA ASN A 312 4.92 45.23 7.51
C ASN A 312 4.48 44.73 8.90
N THR A 313 5.20 43.76 9.45
CA THR A 313 5.01 43.32 10.82
C THR A 313 6.27 43.65 11.60
N ASP A 314 6.14 44.51 12.58
CA ASP A 314 7.17 44.80 13.58
C ASP A 314 7.60 43.54 14.40
N GLU A 315 6.96 42.38 14.13
CA GLU A 315 7.08 41.15 14.90
C GLU A 315 7.87 40.05 14.20
N GLY A 316 8.53 40.30 13.08
CA GLY A 316 9.40 39.32 12.41
C GLY A 316 8.68 38.15 11.71
N TYR A 317 9.50 37.22 11.22
CA TYR A 317 9.10 36.09 10.37
C TYR A 317 8.18 35.07 11.08
N VAL A 318 7.06 34.72 10.44
CA VAL A 318 6.09 33.70 10.90
C VAL A 318 5.89 32.67 9.78
N TYR A 319 6.17 31.40 10.03
CA TYR A 319 5.99 30.33 9.05
C TYR A 319 4.93 29.31 9.51
N GLY A 320 4.43 28.52 8.55
CA GLY A 320 3.39 27.52 8.79
C GLY A 320 2.02 28.12 9.14
N SER A 321 1.80 29.40 8.81
CA SER A 321 0.49 30.02 8.90
C SER A 321 -0.43 29.50 7.79
N ILE A 322 -1.74 29.58 8.04
CA ILE A 322 -2.75 29.36 7.01
C ILE A 322 -3.01 30.68 6.31
N ASN A 323 -3.02 30.67 4.99
CA ASN A 323 -3.41 31.80 4.19
C ASN A 323 -4.73 31.51 3.47
N PHE A 324 -5.73 32.36 3.71
CA PHE A 324 -6.99 32.31 2.99
C PHE A 324 -7.08 33.48 2.03
N VAL A 325 -7.80 33.29 0.96
CA VAL A 325 -8.15 34.37 0.06
C VAL A 325 -9.66 34.45 -0.04
N ASP A 326 -10.24 35.57 0.37
CA ASP A 326 -11.64 35.83 0.12
C ASP A 326 -11.86 36.02 -1.38
N SER A 327 -12.72 35.19 -1.98
CA SER A 327 -12.99 35.21 -3.42
C SER A 327 -13.76 36.45 -3.88
N TRP A 328 -14.34 37.23 -2.99
CA TRP A 328 -15.16 38.38 -3.32
C TRP A 328 -14.41 39.72 -3.24
N ASP A 329 -13.85 40.03 -2.09
CA ASP A 329 -13.11 41.26 -1.88
C ASP A 329 -11.62 41.14 -2.17
N LYS A 330 -11.19 39.89 -2.51
CA LYS A 330 -9.79 39.52 -2.74
C LYS A 330 -8.87 39.81 -1.57
N SER A 331 -9.43 39.95 -0.39
CA SER A 331 -8.63 40.09 0.83
C SER A 331 -7.87 38.82 1.13
N VAL A 332 -6.66 38.99 1.60
CA VAL A 332 -5.81 37.90 2.06
C VAL A 332 -5.86 37.86 3.58
N TYR A 333 -6.19 36.69 4.13
CA TYR A 333 -6.12 36.43 5.55
C TYR A 333 -4.94 35.54 5.87
N SER A 334 -4.27 35.79 6.96
CA SER A 334 -3.25 34.93 7.55
C SER A 334 -3.67 34.57 8.97
N PHE A 335 -3.67 33.28 9.29
CA PHE A 335 -4.10 32.77 10.59
C PHE A 335 -3.08 31.80 11.16
N CYS A 336 -2.82 31.90 12.47
CA CYS A 336 -1.87 31.05 13.17
C CYS A 336 -0.40 31.28 12.74
N GLY A 337 0.44 30.26 12.93
CA GLY A 337 1.84 30.27 12.53
C GLY A 337 2.82 30.27 13.70
N TYR A 338 4.08 30.01 13.38
CA TYR A 338 5.17 29.94 14.36
C TYR A 338 6.27 30.96 14.02
N GLY A 339 6.75 31.66 15.01
CA GLY A 339 7.89 32.55 14.90
C GLY A 339 8.34 33.05 16.29
N TRP A 340 9.65 33.32 16.45
CA TRP A 340 10.23 33.79 17.71
C TRP A 340 9.88 32.91 18.93
N TYR A 341 10.02 31.59 18.78
CA TYR A 341 9.74 30.59 19.83
C TYR A 341 8.29 30.59 20.33
N LYS A 342 7.36 31.12 19.54
CA LYS A 342 5.94 31.16 19.85
C LYS A 342 5.09 30.69 18.68
N THR A 343 4.04 29.96 18.98
CA THR A 343 2.90 29.76 18.05
C THR A 343 1.86 30.82 18.31
N ARG A 344 1.09 31.13 17.29
CA ARG A 344 0.06 32.19 17.31
C ARG A 344 -1.31 31.60 17.03
N ASN A 345 -2.35 32.33 17.44
CA ASN A 345 -3.75 32.10 17.10
C ASN A 345 -4.43 33.38 16.63
N GLN A 346 -3.65 34.34 16.16
CA GLN A 346 -4.12 35.60 15.63
C GLN A 346 -4.54 35.44 14.18
N LEU A 347 -5.69 36.05 13.83
CA LEU A 347 -6.15 36.22 12.46
C LEU A 347 -5.81 37.65 12.00
N THR A 348 -5.09 37.77 10.90
CA THR A 348 -4.79 39.06 10.29
C THR A 348 -5.37 39.13 8.89
N LYS A 349 -5.90 40.26 8.50
CA LYS A 349 -6.46 40.55 7.17
C LYS A 349 -5.58 41.60 6.49
N PHE A 350 -5.18 41.33 5.25
CA PHE A 350 -4.50 42.31 4.41
C PHE A 350 -5.52 43.22 3.72
N ASN A 351 -5.50 44.47 4.01
CA ASN A 351 -6.34 45.46 3.36
C ASN A 351 -5.67 45.94 2.08
N ILE A 352 -6.25 45.59 0.92
CA ILE A 352 -5.69 45.92 -0.41
C ILE A 352 -5.59 47.40 -0.65
N ASN A 353 -6.51 48.20 -0.09
CA ASN A 353 -6.56 49.67 -0.31
C ASN A 353 -5.48 50.38 0.51
N THR A 354 -5.35 50.03 1.78
CA THR A 354 -4.36 50.66 2.68
C THR A 354 -2.99 49.99 2.61
N LYS A 355 -2.91 48.79 1.98
CA LYS A 355 -1.70 47.95 1.92
C LYS A 355 -1.13 47.62 3.30
N LYS A 356 -1.99 47.49 4.30
CA LYS A 356 -1.61 47.14 5.67
C LYS A 356 -2.32 45.86 6.14
N TRP A 357 -1.63 45.13 7.04
CA TRP A 357 -2.21 44.04 7.77
C TRP A 357 -2.95 44.57 9.00
N GLU A 358 -4.17 44.09 9.19
CA GLU A 358 -5.03 44.48 10.31
C GLU A 358 -5.41 43.23 11.11
N GLU A 359 -5.20 43.23 12.42
CA GLU A 359 -5.61 42.14 13.28
C GLU A 359 -7.16 42.06 13.36
N GLN A 360 -7.68 40.85 13.20
CA GLN A 360 -9.11 40.56 13.32
C GLN A 360 -9.34 39.81 14.62
N LYS A 361 -10.22 40.36 15.48
CA LYS A 361 -10.54 39.73 16.78
C LYS A 361 -11.52 38.57 16.57
N VAL A 362 -11.04 37.34 16.66
CA VAL A 362 -11.86 36.13 16.62
C VAL A 362 -12.47 35.90 17.99
N THR A 363 -13.79 35.59 18.00
CA THR A 363 -14.60 35.26 19.17
C THR A 363 -15.05 33.81 19.15
N GLY A 364 -15.84 33.38 20.15
CA GLY A 364 -16.37 32.01 20.25
C GLY A 364 -15.47 31.08 21.06
N ASP A 365 -15.39 29.81 20.64
CA ASP A 365 -14.59 28.81 21.35
C ASP A 365 -13.11 29.09 21.32
N PHE A 366 -12.40 28.72 22.38
CA PHE A 366 -10.97 28.92 22.47
C PHE A 366 -10.23 28.12 21.38
N PHE A 367 -9.38 28.80 20.62
CA PHE A 367 -8.54 28.23 19.58
C PHE A 367 -7.07 28.19 20.07
N PRO A 368 -6.48 27.00 20.30
CA PRO A 368 -5.09 26.88 20.72
C PRO A 368 -4.12 27.42 19.67
N ALA A 369 -3.07 28.09 20.12
CA ALA A 369 -2.03 28.60 19.24
C ALA A 369 -1.26 27.45 18.54
N ARG A 370 -1.09 27.51 17.21
CA ARG A 370 -0.56 26.41 16.39
C ARG A 370 0.03 26.85 15.06
N TYR A 371 0.69 25.92 14.39
CA TYR A 371 1.13 26.02 13.00
C TYR A 371 1.05 24.65 12.30
N MET A 372 1.21 24.58 10.99
CA MET A 372 1.12 23.34 10.19
C MET A 372 -0.22 22.59 10.36
N GLN A 373 -1.31 23.31 10.39
CA GLN A 373 -2.66 22.75 10.42
C GLN A 373 -3.22 22.52 9.03
N ALA A 374 -4.12 21.53 8.89
CA ALA A 374 -4.87 21.32 7.67
C ALA A 374 -6.05 22.28 7.59
N VAL A 375 -6.36 22.78 6.40
CA VAL A 375 -7.45 23.71 6.15
C VAL A 375 -8.34 23.21 5.04
N LEU A 376 -9.65 23.35 5.24
CA LEU A 376 -10.66 22.99 4.27
C LEU A 376 -11.64 24.16 4.09
N PRO A 377 -11.70 24.81 2.91
CA PRO A 377 -12.74 25.80 2.65
C PRO A 377 -14.12 25.13 2.62
N SER A 378 -15.08 25.74 3.31
CA SER A 378 -16.46 25.37 3.16
C SER A 378 -17.04 25.91 1.85
N PRO A 379 -18.03 25.27 1.28
CA PRO A 379 -18.83 25.86 0.22
C PRO A 379 -19.68 27.03 0.67
N GLU A 380 -20.02 27.04 1.97
CA GLU A 380 -20.53 28.24 2.58
C GLU A 380 -19.45 29.30 2.52
N ARG A 381 -19.78 30.42 1.96
CA ARG A 381 -18.85 31.53 1.80
C ARG A 381 -18.27 31.95 3.16
N ASP A 382 -16.98 32.26 3.15
CA ASP A 382 -16.26 32.80 4.32
C ASP A 382 -16.17 31.85 5.52
N VAL A 383 -16.39 30.54 5.30
CA VAL A 383 -16.29 29.53 6.33
C VAL A 383 -15.16 28.54 6.00
N TYR A 384 -14.33 28.29 6.99
CA TYR A 384 -13.18 27.37 6.88
C TYR A 384 -13.20 26.36 8.03
N TYR A 385 -12.87 25.11 7.71
CA TYR A 385 -12.60 24.07 8.70
C TYR A 385 -11.10 23.95 8.91
N ILE A 386 -10.65 23.91 10.16
CA ILE A 386 -9.26 23.87 10.57
C ILE A 386 -9.06 22.62 11.42
N LEU A 387 -8.18 21.73 10.95
CA LEU A 387 -7.93 20.42 11.54
C LEU A 387 -6.49 20.33 12.03
N GLY A 388 -6.31 19.95 13.28
CA GLY A 388 -5.01 19.65 13.85
C GLY A 388 -4.03 20.82 13.88
N GLY A 389 -2.76 20.51 13.75
CA GLY A 389 -1.63 21.43 13.83
C GLY A 389 -0.74 21.17 15.03
N TYR A 390 0.42 21.77 15.08
CA TYR A 390 1.44 21.60 16.12
C TYR A 390 1.54 22.86 16.97
N GLY A 391 1.34 22.73 18.28
CA GLY A 391 1.32 23.88 19.18
C GLY A 391 0.87 23.52 20.60
N ASN A 392 0.39 24.53 21.33
CA ASN A 392 -0.16 24.34 22.67
C ASN A 392 -1.12 25.49 23.04
N LYS A 393 -1.74 25.41 24.23
CA LYS A 393 -2.67 26.44 24.70
C LYS A 393 -2.05 27.80 24.95
N SER A 394 -0.79 27.85 25.43
CA SER A 394 -0.10 29.10 25.76
C SER A 394 0.58 29.77 24.55
N GLY A 395 0.78 29.03 23.49
CA GLY A 395 1.59 29.43 22.35
C GLY A 395 3.11 29.44 22.62
N ASN A 396 3.56 29.18 23.83
CA ASN A 396 4.95 29.26 24.21
C ASN A 396 5.65 27.90 24.02
N GLN A 397 6.77 27.89 23.28
CA GLN A 397 7.54 26.68 23.03
C GLN A 397 8.11 26.05 24.32
N LYS A 398 8.40 26.84 25.34
CA LYS A 398 8.92 26.34 26.63
C LYS A 398 7.94 25.39 27.32
N ASP A 399 6.64 25.54 27.09
CA ASP A 399 5.62 24.69 27.67
C ASP A 399 5.45 23.35 26.92
N GLY A 400 6.27 23.12 25.88
CA GLY A 400 6.24 21.94 25.02
C GLY A 400 5.10 22.00 24.01
N PHE A 401 5.42 21.72 22.74
CA PHE A 401 4.42 21.59 21.68
C PHE A 401 4.03 20.12 21.48
N TYR A 402 2.81 19.92 21.01
CA TYR A 402 2.25 18.62 20.65
C TYR A 402 1.31 18.77 19.45
N ASN A 403 1.05 17.67 18.74
CA ASN A 403 0.06 17.66 17.69
C ASN A 403 -1.35 17.70 18.30
N LEU A 404 -2.15 18.61 17.82
CA LEU A 404 -3.54 18.82 18.24
C LEU A 404 -4.44 17.89 17.42
N TRP A 405 -5.38 17.24 18.08
CA TRP A 405 -6.38 16.38 17.49
C TRP A 405 -7.76 17.00 17.70
N ASP A 406 -8.03 18.09 16.99
CA ASP A 406 -9.26 18.83 17.06
C ASP A 406 -9.68 19.34 15.68
N LEU A 407 -10.95 19.63 15.52
CA LEU A 407 -11.54 20.22 14.33
C LEU A 407 -12.33 21.48 14.75
N HIS A 408 -12.02 22.58 14.12
CA HIS A 408 -12.65 23.88 14.33
C HIS A 408 -13.32 24.38 13.04
N LYS A 409 -14.42 25.13 13.18
CA LYS A 409 -15.07 25.89 12.13
C LYS A 409 -14.82 27.37 12.40
N LEU A 410 -14.17 28.06 11.47
CA LEU A 410 -13.93 29.50 11.51
C LEU A 410 -14.83 30.19 10.49
N ASP A 411 -15.70 31.06 10.94
CA ASP A 411 -16.54 31.90 10.12
C ASP A 411 -15.92 33.31 10.04
N LEU A 412 -15.43 33.69 8.85
CA LEU A 412 -14.77 34.97 8.64
C LEU A 412 -15.75 36.14 8.57
N LYS A 413 -17.03 35.90 8.29
CA LYS A 413 -18.05 36.94 8.25
C LYS A 413 -18.41 37.43 9.66
N THR A 414 -18.56 36.48 10.58
CA THR A 414 -18.89 36.78 11.98
C THR A 414 -17.66 36.86 12.88
N LEU A 415 -16.47 36.49 12.37
CA LEU A 415 -15.23 36.33 13.12
C LEU A 415 -15.42 35.41 14.34
N THR A 416 -16.11 34.29 14.13
CA THR A 416 -16.45 33.33 15.18
C THR A 416 -15.78 32.00 14.94
N ASN A 417 -15.08 31.47 15.95
CA ASN A 417 -14.54 30.12 15.97
C ASN A 417 -15.48 29.21 16.76
N THR A 418 -15.81 28.05 16.19
CA THR A 418 -16.59 26.99 16.84
C THR A 418 -15.78 25.71 16.82
N LYS A 419 -15.59 25.09 17.99
CA LYS A 419 -14.94 23.78 18.08
C LYS A 419 -15.96 22.68 17.77
N ILE A 420 -15.74 21.95 16.66
CA ILE A 420 -16.63 20.89 16.21
C ILE A 420 -16.31 19.56 16.91
N TYR A 421 -15.02 19.18 16.93
CA TYR A 421 -14.54 17.98 17.60
C TYR A 421 -13.25 18.24 18.37
N ASP A 422 -13.06 17.48 19.44
CA ASP A 422 -11.81 17.40 20.19
C ASP A 422 -11.63 15.94 20.61
N TRP A 423 -10.70 15.26 19.94
CA TRP A 423 -10.41 13.84 20.23
C TRP A 423 -9.58 13.65 21.50
N GLY A 424 -9.21 14.73 22.20
CA GLY A 424 -8.45 14.69 23.45
C GLY A 424 -7.05 14.10 23.36
N LYS A 425 -6.64 13.64 22.18
CA LYS A 425 -5.33 13.05 21.94
C LYS A 425 -4.27 14.15 21.80
N LYS A 426 -3.11 13.91 22.41
CA LYS A 426 -1.92 14.76 22.29
C LYS A 426 -0.76 13.84 21.98
N ASP A 427 -0.12 14.03 20.85
CA ASP A 427 1.08 13.28 20.50
C ASP A 427 2.12 14.19 19.83
N LYS A 428 3.33 13.63 19.63
CA LYS A 428 4.45 14.36 19.00
C LYS A 428 4.71 13.90 17.56
N TYR A 429 4.00 12.91 17.09
CA TYR A 429 4.40 12.16 15.91
C TYR A 429 3.44 12.27 14.74
N HIS A 430 2.15 12.57 14.97
CA HIS A 430 1.15 12.62 13.92
C HIS A 430 0.76 14.04 13.55
N VAL A 431 0.96 14.40 12.29
CA VAL A 431 0.66 15.72 11.74
C VAL A 431 -0.43 15.61 10.68
N PHE A 432 -1.40 16.52 10.70
CA PHE A 432 -2.43 16.65 9.67
C PHE A 432 -1.97 17.68 8.63
N TYR A 433 -1.81 17.24 7.38
CA TYR A 433 -1.27 18.14 6.35
C TYR A 433 -2.31 18.83 5.50
N GLN A 434 -3.39 18.17 5.19
CA GLN A 434 -4.41 18.68 4.29
C GLN A 434 -5.76 18.05 4.62
N ALA A 435 -6.84 18.73 4.30
CA ALA A 435 -8.21 18.24 4.44
C ALA A 435 -8.98 18.48 3.15
N LEU A 436 -9.82 17.51 2.76
CA LEU A 436 -10.68 17.55 1.60
C LEU A 436 -12.08 17.01 1.97
N TRP A 437 -13.10 17.47 1.28
CA TRP A 437 -14.46 16.90 1.42
C TRP A 437 -14.46 15.45 0.96
N ALA A 438 -15.11 14.58 1.71
CA ALA A 438 -15.09 13.14 1.43
C ALA A 438 -15.96 12.77 0.22
N ASP A 439 -17.00 13.54 -0.02
CA ASP A 439 -17.96 13.36 -1.12
C ASP A 439 -18.58 14.69 -1.56
N SER A 440 -19.34 14.65 -2.67
CA SER A 440 -20.06 15.82 -3.19
C SER A 440 -21.14 16.34 -2.23
N ASN A 441 -21.67 15.50 -1.35
CA ASN A 441 -22.69 15.86 -0.36
C ASN A 441 -22.05 16.43 0.91
N ARG A 442 -20.71 16.40 1.02
CA ARG A 442 -19.94 16.94 2.16
C ARG A 442 -20.31 16.31 3.50
N SER A 443 -20.55 15.02 3.46
CA SER A 443 -20.91 14.24 4.66
C SER A 443 -19.75 14.04 5.63
N GLY A 444 -18.51 14.30 5.18
CA GLY A 444 -17.30 14.15 5.98
C GLY A 444 -16.07 14.76 5.33
N ILE A 445 -14.93 14.52 5.96
CA ILE A 445 -13.62 15.04 5.57
C ILE A 445 -12.65 13.87 5.45
N TYR A 446 -11.84 13.83 4.38
CA TYR A 446 -10.59 13.10 4.34
C TYR A 446 -9.43 14.01 4.74
N THR A 447 -8.49 13.48 5.51
CA THR A 447 -7.28 14.18 5.90
C THR A 447 -6.07 13.27 5.83
N LEU A 448 -4.92 13.81 5.48
CA LEU A 448 -3.66 13.08 5.51
C LEU A 448 -3.08 13.14 6.92
N VAL A 449 -2.86 11.97 7.48
CA VAL A 449 -2.20 11.80 8.78
C VAL A 449 -0.81 11.25 8.54
N GLN A 450 0.20 12.08 8.66
CA GLN A 450 1.59 11.66 8.51
C GLN A 450 2.16 11.31 9.88
N SER A 451 2.74 10.11 10.01
CA SER A 451 3.54 9.75 11.17
C SER A 451 5.01 10.10 10.94
N THR A 452 5.61 10.75 11.93
CA THR A 452 7.04 11.08 11.98
C THR A 452 7.78 10.24 13.02
N GLU A 453 7.15 9.16 13.50
CA GLU A 453 7.65 8.33 14.59
C GLU A 453 8.84 7.46 14.18
N GLU A 454 8.99 7.19 12.89
CA GLU A 454 10.03 6.37 12.29
C GLU A 454 10.82 7.17 11.23
N LYS A 455 12.02 6.68 10.89
CA LYS A 455 12.80 7.22 9.75
C LYS A 455 12.06 7.04 8.39
N VAL A 456 11.10 6.14 8.38
CA VAL A 456 10.17 5.96 7.25
C VAL A 456 8.92 6.75 7.57
N ILE A 457 8.62 7.74 6.74
CA ILE A 457 7.41 8.50 6.90
C ILE A 457 6.26 7.68 6.33
N THR A 458 5.39 7.24 7.23
CA THR A 458 4.15 6.60 6.84
C THR A 458 3.06 7.65 6.66
N GLN A 459 2.32 7.51 5.58
CA GLN A 459 1.15 8.34 5.33
C GLN A 459 -0.10 7.48 5.46
N ASN A 460 -0.99 7.92 6.33
CA ASN A 460 -2.30 7.33 6.51
C ASN A 460 -3.37 8.35 6.11
N LEU A 461 -4.43 7.88 5.51
CA LEU A 461 -5.58 8.71 5.25
C LEU A 461 -6.57 8.58 6.41
N GLY A 462 -6.99 9.70 6.99
CA GLY A 462 -8.04 9.75 8.00
C GLY A 462 -9.38 10.15 7.38
N ARG A 463 -10.46 9.53 7.81
CA ARG A 463 -11.85 9.89 7.47
C ARG A 463 -12.59 10.34 8.71
N VAL A 464 -13.14 11.53 8.68
CA VAL A 464 -14.06 12.09 9.69
C VAL A 464 -15.44 12.20 9.05
N VAL A 465 -16.44 11.60 9.65
CA VAL A 465 -17.83 11.70 9.21
C VAL A 465 -18.56 12.68 10.13
N PHE A 466 -19.23 13.69 9.58
CA PHE A 466 -19.99 14.63 10.39
C PHE A 466 -21.16 13.93 11.07
N GLY A 467 -21.32 14.19 12.37
CA GLY A 467 -22.29 13.49 13.22
C GLY A 467 -21.72 12.25 13.94
N ASP A 468 -20.55 11.75 13.52
CA ASP A 468 -19.77 10.75 14.24
C ASP A 468 -18.54 11.44 14.86
N THR A 469 -18.20 11.10 16.10
CA THR A 469 -17.01 11.67 16.78
C THR A 469 -15.72 10.92 16.48
N ALA A 470 -15.72 9.96 15.54
CA ALA A 470 -14.57 9.14 15.23
C ALA A 470 -13.73 9.69 14.07
N LEU A 471 -12.41 9.71 14.24
CA LEU A 471 -11.44 9.76 13.14
C LEU A 471 -11.01 8.32 12.83
N ILE A 472 -11.33 7.83 11.65
CA ILE A 472 -11.06 6.46 11.21
C ILE A 472 -9.93 6.49 10.18
N LEU A 473 -8.89 5.67 10.37
CA LEU A 473 -7.86 5.47 9.35
C LEU A 473 -8.44 4.61 8.22
N VAL A 474 -8.22 5.00 6.98
CA VAL A 474 -8.75 4.36 5.77
C VAL A 474 -7.66 4.17 4.72
N GLY A 475 -7.84 3.19 3.85
CA GLY A 475 -6.82 2.74 2.93
C GLY A 475 -5.72 1.94 3.61
N ASP A 476 -4.84 1.33 2.81
CA ASP A 476 -3.64 0.73 3.36
C ASP A 476 -2.61 1.82 3.73
N THR A 477 -1.62 1.44 4.51
CA THR A 477 -0.57 2.37 4.90
C THR A 477 0.40 2.57 3.73
N GLY A 478 0.32 3.73 3.07
CA GLY A 478 1.31 4.15 2.08
C GLY A 478 2.65 4.43 2.77
N SER A 479 3.64 3.57 2.59
CA SER A 479 5.00 3.83 3.05
C SER A 479 5.87 4.24 1.87
N ILE A 480 6.42 5.45 1.94
CA ILE A 480 7.46 5.89 1.02
C ILE A 480 8.73 6.10 1.81
N ALA A 481 9.75 5.30 1.50
CA ALA A 481 11.06 5.50 2.06
C ALA A 481 11.65 6.80 1.49
N SER A 482 11.71 7.83 2.31
CA SER A 482 12.38 9.09 1.98
C SER A 482 13.17 9.58 3.17
N HIS A 483 14.37 10.07 2.92
CA HIS A 483 15.19 10.71 3.95
C HIS A 483 14.61 12.06 4.40
N ARG A 484 13.82 12.72 3.53
CA ARG A 484 13.09 13.95 3.84
C ARG A 484 11.86 14.05 2.92
N PRO A 485 10.64 13.86 3.42
CA PRO A 485 9.46 14.25 2.65
C PRO A 485 9.40 15.76 2.62
N LEU A 486 9.41 16.32 1.43
CA LEU A 486 9.35 17.76 1.25
C LEU A 486 7.91 18.28 1.32
N SER A 487 6.99 17.59 0.74
CA SER A 487 5.57 17.94 0.74
C SER A 487 4.69 16.79 0.23
N GLY A 488 3.49 16.71 0.76
CA GLY A 488 2.41 15.89 0.21
C GLY A 488 1.26 16.78 -0.21
N SER A 489 0.56 16.40 -1.23
CA SER A 489 -0.65 17.08 -1.67
C SER A 489 -1.64 16.08 -2.23
N PHE A 490 -2.94 16.30 -2.02
CA PHE A 490 -3.95 15.42 -2.57
C PHE A 490 -5.19 16.19 -3.01
N LEU A 491 -5.92 15.54 -3.89
CA LEU A 491 -7.19 16.02 -4.41
C LEU A 491 -8.16 14.86 -4.61
N ILE A 492 -9.44 15.18 -4.70
CA ILE A 492 -10.49 14.21 -5.06
C ILE A 492 -11.08 14.64 -6.39
N ASP A 493 -11.09 13.73 -7.34
CA ASP A 493 -11.90 13.88 -8.55
C ASP A 493 -13.21 13.12 -8.35
N TYR A 494 -14.27 13.85 -8.07
CA TYR A 494 -15.61 13.30 -7.86
C TYR A 494 -16.18 12.68 -9.14
N SER A 495 -15.78 13.14 -10.32
CA SER A 495 -16.24 12.59 -11.60
C SER A 495 -15.67 11.20 -11.88
N MET A 496 -14.47 10.94 -11.39
CA MET A 496 -13.81 9.64 -11.49
C MET A 496 -13.98 8.75 -10.25
N ASN A 497 -14.62 9.24 -9.19
CA ASN A 497 -14.70 8.59 -7.89
C ASN A 497 -13.32 8.15 -7.38
N LYS A 498 -12.32 9.00 -7.54
CA LYS A 498 -10.93 8.73 -7.17
C LYS A 498 -10.37 9.82 -6.26
N PHE A 499 -9.62 9.37 -5.29
CA PHE A 499 -8.77 10.20 -4.47
C PHE A 499 -7.33 10.06 -4.99
N PHE A 500 -6.68 11.17 -5.28
CA PHE A 500 -5.32 11.22 -5.78
C PHE A 500 -4.39 11.81 -4.72
N SER A 501 -3.21 11.24 -4.62
CA SER A 501 -2.13 11.73 -3.75
C SER A 501 -0.87 11.92 -4.57
N ALA A 502 -0.20 13.04 -4.35
CA ALA A 502 1.11 13.36 -4.88
C ALA A 502 2.08 13.50 -3.72
N LEU A 503 3.15 12.73 -3.71
CA LEU A 503 4.17 12.73 -2.67
C LEU A 503 5.52 13.04 -3.27
N THR A 504 6.27 13.94 -2.63
CA THR A 504 7.62 14.28 -3.07
C THR A 504 8.66 13.54 -2.25
N THR A 505 9.64 12.96 -2.94
CA THR A 505 10.86 12.40 -2.35
C THR A 505 12.06 13.19 -2.83
N GLU A 506 13.00 13.43 -1.94
CA GLU A 506 14.26 14.10 -2.25
C GLU A 506 15.42 13.12 -2.20
N TYR A 507 16.16 13.04 -3.29
CA TYR A 507 17.46 12.37 -3.38
C TYR A 507 18.54 13.42 -3.60
N ASP A 508 19.83 13.02 -3.60
CA ASP A 508 20.96 13.95 -3.59
C ASP A 508 20.85 15.12 -4.58
N SER A 509 20.50 14.85 -5.82
CA SER A 509 20.40 15.84 -6.90
C SER A 509 19.00 15.99 -7.50
N THR A 510 18.04 15.15 -7.13
CA THR A 510 16.71 15.10 -7.75
C THR A 510 15.59 15.17 -6.73
N VAL A 511 14.47 15.74 -7.13
CA VAL A 511 13.18 15.64 -6.44
C VAL A 511 12.21 14.91 -7.35
N THR A 512 11.60 13.84 -6.83
CA THR A 512 10.62 13.05 -7.58
C THR A 512 9.25 13.19 -6.94
N ILE A 513 8.25 13.48 -7.75
CA ILE A 513 6.84 13.51 -7.38
C ILE A 513 6.26 12.14 -7.74
N HIS A 514 5.79 11.40 -6.76
CA HIS A 514 5.11 10.12 -6.94
C HIS A 514 3.60 10.34 -6.90
N LEU A 515 2.89 9.78 -7.87
CA LEU A 515 1.45 9.95 -8.05
C LEU A 515 0.71 8.65 -7.75
N PHE A 516 -0.25 8.71 -6.84
CA PHE A 516 -1.05 7.56 -6.40
C PHE A 516 -2.54 7.88 -6.47
N SER A 517 -3.35 6.83 -6.52
CA SER A 517 -4.79 6.96 -6.34
C SER A 517 -5.41 5.81 -5.56
N VAL A 518 -6.57 6.08 -4.98
CA VAL A 518 -7.45 5.09 -4.36
C VAL A 518 -8.88 5.46 -4.71
N LYS A 519 -9.76 4.46 -4.96
CA LYS A 519 -11.17 4.72 -5.29
C LYS A 519 -11.96 5.14 -4.05
N THR A 520 -12.86 6.09 -4.22
CA THR A 520 -13.85 6.47 -3.18
C THR A 520 -15.13 5.63 -3.32
N PRO A 521 -15.80 5.28 -2.22
CA PRO A 521 -15.44 5.48 -0.83
C PRO A 521 -14.24 4.62 -0.42
N ILE A 522 -13.33 5.20 0.37
CA ILE A 522 -12.12 4.51 0.80
C ILE A 522 -12.42 3.70 2.05
N LEU A 523 -12.05 2.42 2.05
CA LEU A 523 -12.33 1.47 3.12
C LEU A 523 -11.32 1.59 4.26
N SER A 524 -11.75 1.42 5.49
CA SER A 524 -10.86 1.11 6.61
C SER A 524 -10.42 -0.36 6.55
N GLU A 525 -9.36 -0.71 7.25
CA GLU A 525 -8.89 -2.09 7.35
C GLU A 525 -9.98 -3.05 7.86
N MET A 526 -10.80 -2.59 8.80
CA MET A 526 -11.90 -3.38 9.33
C MET A 526 -13.01 -3.59 8.28
N GLU A 527 -13.43 -2.53 7.60
CA GLU A 527 -14.43 -2.61 6.52
C GLU A 527 -13.94 -3.51 5.38
N TYR A 528 -12.66 -3.42 5.01
CA TYR A 528 -12.05 -4.28 4.00
C TYR A 528 -12.05 -5.75 4.44
N LYS A 529 -11.65 -6.05 5.67
CA LYS A 529 -11.66 -7.42 6.22
C LYS A 529 -13.06 -8.00 6.33
N GLU A 530 -14.06 -7.20 6.71
CA GLU A 530 -15.46 -7.62 6.74
C GLU A 530 -15.98 -7.97 5.34
N LEU A 531 -15.67 -7.16 4.33
CA LEU A 531 -16.01 -7.44 2.94
C LEU A 531 -15.30 -8.70 2.42
N TYR A 532 -14.02 -8.86 2.71
CA TYR A 532 -13.28 -10.08 2.37
C TYR A 532 -13.92 -11.32 2.99
N ALA A 533 -14.30 -11.24 4.27
CA ALA A 533 -14.93 -12.34 4.97
C ALA A 533 -16.29 -12.75 4.39
N THR A 534 -17.00 -11.85 3.73
CA THR A 534 -18.29 -12.07 3.04
C THR A 534 -18.14 -12.32 1.54
N SER A 535 -16.94 -12.19 0.98
CA SER A 535 -16.68 -12.50 -0.43
C SER A 535 -16.81 -14.01 -0.69
N PRO A 536 -17.11 -14.44 -1.91
CA PRO A 536 -17.19 -15.85 -2.24
C PRO A 536 -15.94 -16.65 -1.86
N HIS A 537 -14.77 -16.06 -2.08
CA HIS A 537 -13.48 -16.62 -1.66
C HIS A 537 -13.38 -16.77 -0.14
N GLY A 538 -13.66 -15.71 0.60
CA GLY A 538 -13.61 -15.73 2.08
C GLY A 538 -14.60 -16.71 2.69
N VAL A 539 -15.80 -16.84 2.11
CA VAL A 539 -16.81 -17.82 2.54
C VAL A 539 -16.34 -19.25 2.25
N ARG A 540 -15.77 -19.52 1.07
CA ARG A 540 -15.21 -20.85 0.74
C ARG A 540 -14.02 -21.20 1.64
N SER A 541 -13.12 -20.27 1.89
CA SER A 541 -12.00 -20.44 2.81
C SER A 541 -12.48 -20.82 4.21
N ARG A 542 -13.44 -20.07 4.75
CA ARG A 542 -14.05 -20.41 6.06
C ARG A 542 -14.73 -21.78 6.06
N ARG A 543 -15.48 -22.13 5.01
CA ARG A 543 -16.11 -23.46 4.92
C ARG A 543 -15.07 -24.57 4.92
N LEU A 544 -13.93 -24.36 4.24
CA LEU A 544 -12.82 -25.33 4.26
C LEU A 544 -12.21 -25.49 5.66
N GLU A 545 -12.03 -24.39 6.40
CA GLU A 545 -11.58 -24.44 7.80
C GLU A 545 -12.58 -25.15 8.70
N TRP A 546 -13.85 -24.80 8.62
CA TRP A 546 -14.89 -25.48 9.39
C TRP A 546 -15.01 -26.99 9.07
N SER A 547 -14.83 -27.37 7.81
CA SER A 547 -14.80 -28.78 7.42
C SER A 547 -13.58 -29.52 8.00
N ARG A 548 -12.40 -28.83 8.04
CA ARG A 548 -11.19 -29.38 8.68
C ARG A 548 -11.37 -29.54 10.19
N TRP A 549 -12.00 -28.59 10.88
CA TRP A 549 -12.35 -28.70 12.28
C TRP A 549 -13.39 -29.78 12.53
N GLY A 550 -14.38 -29.94 11.65
CA GLY A 550 -15.36 -31.03 11.68
C GLY A 550 -14.71 -32.40 11.52
N ILE A 551 -13.76 -32.53 10.59
CA ILE A 551 -12.98 -33.78 10.41
C ILE A 551 -12.07 -34.05 11.60
N ALA A 552 -11.43 -33.01 12.17
CA ALA A 552 -10.61 -33.14 13.37
C ALA A 552 -11.44 -33.55 14.57
N LEU A 553 -12.64 -33.00 14.75
CA LEU A 553 -13.57 -33.35 15.81
C LEU A 553 -14.09 -34.82 15.64
N ALA A 554 -14.42 -35.20 14.40
CA ALA A 554 -14.81 -36.57 14.07
C ALA A 554 -13.67 -37.55 14.30
N ALA A 555 -12.43 -37.20 13.91
CA ALA A 555 -11.25 -38.00 14.21
C ALA A 555 -10.98 -38.10 15.71
N PHE A 556 -11.17 -37.02 16.46
CA PHE A 556 -11.01 -36.99 17.91
C PHE A 556 -12.06 -37.86 18.64
N LEU A 557 -13.30 -37.94 18.13
CA LEU A 557 -14.37 -38.77 18.67
C LEU A 557 -14.22 -40.24 18.27
N LEU A 558 -13.65 -40.53 17.09
CA LEU A 558 -13.45 -41.91 16.60
C LEU A 558 -12.16 -42.54 17.14
N PHE A 559 -11.15 -41.74 17.50
CA PHE A 559 -9.86 -42.23 17.97
C PHE A 559 -9.95 -43.05 19.29
N PRO A 560 -10.73 -42.66 20.30
CA PRO A 560 -10.93 -43.48 21.50
C PRO A 560 -11.67 -44.81 21.19
N ALA A 561 -12.65 -44.79 20.30
CA ALA A 561 -13.39 -45.98 19.88
C ALA A 561 -12.48 -46.96 19.12
N ALA A 562 -11.65 -46.43 18.19
CA ALA A 562 -10.66 -47.22 17.48
C ALA A 562 -9.55 -47.73 18.41
N SER A 563 -9.13 -46.95 19.39
CA SER A 563 -8.11 -47.35 20.38
C SER A 563 -8.59 -48.50 21.25
N VAL A 564 -9.85 -48.42 21.72
CA VAL A 564 -10.48 -49.51 22.49
C VAL A 564 -10.64 -50.78 21.64
N TYR A 565 -11.00 -50.59 20.34
CA TYR A 565 -11.12 -51.72 19.42
C TYR A 565 -9.76 -52.37 19.10
N ILE A 566 -8.73 -51.55 18.85
CA ILE A 566 -7.36 -51.99 18.59
C ILE A 566 -6.73 -52.62 19.85
N PHE A 567 -7.03 -52.11 21.05
CA PHE A 567 -6.56 -52.71 22.31
C PHE A 567 -7.19 -54.07 22.59
N LYS A 568 -8.48 -54.24 22.26
CA LYS A 568 -9.16 -55.53 22.29
C LYS A 568 -8.65 -56.51 21.23
N TYR A 569 -8.25 -56.01 20.06
CA TYR A 569 -7.75 -56.85 18.95
C TYR A 569 -6.29 -57.23 19.12
N ARG A 570 -5.43 -56.36 19.68
CA ARG A 570 -4.02 -56.65 19.98
C ARG A 570 -3.79 -57.66 21.08
N LYS A 571 -4.80 -57.95 21.90
CA LYS A 571 -4.75 -59.02 22.90
C LYS A 571 -4.88 -60.42 22.28
N LYS A 572 -5.13 -60.53 20.97
CA LYS A 572 -5.36 -61.79 20.26
C LYS A 572 -4.34 -62.22 19.21
N GLN A 573 -3.35 -61.35 18.87
CA GLN A 573 -2.29 -61.75 17.92
C GLN A 573 -0.91 -61.19 18.33
N LYS A 574 -0.14 -62.05 18.94
CA LYS A 574 1.32 -61.97 18.91
C LYS A 574 1.80 -62.89 17.78
N SER A 575 2.23 -62.35 16.64
CA SER A 575 3.39 -62.88 15.87
C SER A 575 3.62 -62.15 14.54
N LYS A 576 4.80 -61.65 14.40
CA LYS A 576 5.75 -61.67 13.27
C LYS A 576 5.52 -60.78 12.03
N PHE A 577 6.51 -60.00 11.84
CA PHE A 577 7.35 -59.53 10.69
C PHE A 577 7.17 -58.07 10.20
N PRO A 578 8.28 -57.40 9.84
CA PRO A 578 8.33 -56.01 9.53
C PRO A 578 8.25 -55.76 8.03
N ILE A 579 7.51 -54.76 7.60
CA ILE A 579 7.58 -54.21 6.24
C ILE A 579 7.87 -52.72 6.33
N ARG A 580 8.96 -52.37 5.68
CA ARG A 580 9.46 -51.02 5.45
C ARG A 580 8.59 -50.40 4.36
N ILE A 581 7.97 -49.26 4.61
CA ILE A 581 7.33 -48.43 3.60
C ILE A 581 7.88 -47.03 3.73
N GLU A 582 8.54 -46.60 2.67
CA GLU A 582 8.91 -45.20 2.41
C GLU A 582 7.66 -44.33 2.30
N HIS A 583 7.64 -43.24 3.02
CA HIS A 583 6.64 -42.19 2.81
C HIS A 583 7.28 -40.92 2.32
N GLN A 584 7.01 -40.61 1.08
CA GLN A 584 6.92 -39.24 0.64
C GLN A 584 5.67 -38.62 1.28
N LYS A 585 5.84 -37.52 2.01
CA LYS A 585 4.73 -36.69 2.43
C LYS A 585 5.16 -35.24 2.43
N LEU A 586 4.70 -34.52 1.42
CA LEU A 586 4.58 -33.08 1.46
C LEU A 586 3.48 -32.73 2.46
N GLU A 587 3.80 -32.10 3.55
CA GLU A 587 2.82 -31.41 4.39
C GLU A 587 3.42 -30.10 4.87
N LEU A 588 2.87 -29.01 4.30
CA LEU A 588 2.81 -27.72 4.96
C LEU A 588 1.80 -27.85 6.13
N LEU A 589 2.30 -28.19 7.30
CA LEU A 589 1.57 -28.03 8.55
C LEU A 589 2.22 -26.84 9.25
N GLU A 590 1.53 -25.71 9.29
CA GLU A 590 1.71 -24.75 10.37
C GLU A 590 1.33 -25.47 11.68
N THR A 591 2.30 -26.12 12.26
CA THR A 591 2.20 -26.60 13.63
C THR A 591 2.08 -25.36 14.51
N VAL A 592 1.06 -25.32 15.35
CA VAL A 592 1.04 -24.47 16.54
C VAL A 592 2.37 -24.71 17.25
N LYS A 593 3.34 -23.80 17.06
CA LYS A 593 4.63 -23.91 17.72
C LYS A 593 4.37 -23.79 19.20
N GLU A 594 4.81 -24.80 19.98
CA GLU A 594 4.93 -24.62 21.42
C GLU A 594 5.73 -23.32 21.68
N PRO A 595 5.34 -22.54 22.69
CA PRO A 595 6.04 -21.31 23.00
C PRO A 595 7.53 -21.61 23.22
N GLU A 596 8.40 -20.90 22.53
CA GLU A 596 9.84 -21.04 22.67
C GLU A 596 10.23 -20.70 24.11
N LYS A 597 11.10 -21.52 24.71
CA LYS A 597 11.56 -21.35 26.10
C LYS A 597 13.07 -21.21 26.12
N TYR A 598 13.56 -20.36 27.02
CA TYR A 598 15.00 -20.17 27.22
C TYR A 598 15.78 -19.93 25.90
N LEU A 599 15.31 -18.98 25.09
CA LEU A 599 15.95 -18.65 23.82
C LEU A 599 16.31 -17.17 23.76
N ILE A 600 17.49 -16.86 23.26
CA ILE A 600 17.89 -15.51 22.88
C ILE A 600 18.36 -15.46 21.43
N THR A 601 17.89 -14.48 20.66
CA THR A 601 18.26 -14.24 19.27
C THR A 601 18.28 -12.75 18.93
N LEU A 602 19.04 -12.37 17.88
CA LEU A 602 19.01 -11.04 17.25
C LEU A 602 18.37 -11.09 15.87
N PHE A 603 17.95 -12.28 15.40
CA PHE A 603 17.25 -12.44 14.14
C PHE A 603 15.75 -12.23 14.30
N GLY A 604 15.15 -11.41 13.44
CA GLY A 604 13.80 -10.90 13.62
C GLY A 604 13.70 -9.91 14.79
N GLY A 605 14.81 -9.21 15.10
CA GLY A 605 14.99 -8.33 16.24
C GLY A 605 15.45 -9.05 17.51
N LEU A 606 15.74 -8.31 18.57
CA LEU A 606 16.06 -8.90 19.88
C LEU A 606 14.83 -9.61 20.44
N LYS A 607 14.95 -10.90 20.72
CA LYS A 607 13.94 -11.70 21.42
C LYS A 607 14.61 -12.44 22.57
N ILE A 608 13.96 -12.45 23.70
CA ILE A 608 14.39 -13.10 24.93
C ILE A 608 13.20 -13.87 25.49
N PHE A 609 13.17 -15.17 25.29
CA PHE A 609 12.08 -16.01 25.81
C PHE A 609 12.44 -16.60 27.18
N ASP A 610 11.57 -16.41 28.16
CA ASP A 610 11.72 -16.93 29.52
C ASP A 610 11.30 -18.43 29.64
N SER A 611 11.25 -18.94 30.86
CA SER A 611 10.81 -20.30 31.18
C SER A 611 9.35 -20.61 30.77
N ASN A 612 8.54 -19.58 30.57
CA ASN A 612 7.15 -19.71 30.17
C ASN A 612 6.93 -19.50 28.66
N GLY A 613 8.02 -19.18 27.91
CA GLY A 613 7.93 -18.84 26.51
C GLY A 613 7.42 -17.41 26.26
N LEU A 614 7.48 -16.53 27.25
CA LEU A 614 7.14 -15.12 27.11
C LEU A 614 8.35 -14.34 26.61
N ASP A 615 8.16 -13.56 25.55
CA ASP A 615 9.20 -12.68 25.03
C ASP A 615 9.32 -11.41 25.90
N VAL A 616 10.32 -11.42 26.78
CA VAL A 616 10.60 -10.34 27.74
C VAL A 616 11.13 -9.08 27.04
N ALA A 617 11.74 -9.22 25.86
CA ALA A 617 12.25 -8.07 25.11
C ALA A 617 11.14 -7.06 24.75
N LYS A 618 9.88 -7.51 24.64
CA LYS A 618 8.72 -6.64 24.39
C LYS A 618 8.38 -5.69 25.53
N GLN A 619 8.88 -5.95 26.73
CA GLN A 619 8.63 -5.12 27.92
C GLN A 619 9.73 -4.07 28.13
N LEU A 620 10.80 -4.11 27.34
CA LEU A 620 11.92 -3.18 27.44
C LEU A 620 11.56 -1.82 26.84
N THR A 621 12.03 -0.76 27.45
CA THR A 621 11.99 0.56 26.81
C THR A 621 12.89 0.58 25.57
N PRO A 622 12.67 1.46 24.58
CA PRO A 622 13.50 1.52 23.37
C PRO A 622 15.00 1.62 23.68
N LYS A 623 15.38 2.43 24.67
CA LYS A 623 16.79 2.57 25.08
C LYS A 623 17.36 1.32 25.74
N GLN A 624 16.57 0.61 26.53
CA GLN A 624 16.98 -0.67 27.13
C GLN A 624 17.11 -1.76 26.05
N TYR A 625 16.16 -1.82 25.11
CA TYR A 625 16.17 -2.73 23.96
C TYR A 625 17.42 -2.52 23.10
N GLU A 626 17.69 -1.27 22.72
CA GLU A 626 18.91 -0.89 21.98
C GLU A 626 20.18 -1.30 22.72
N THR A 627 20.24 -1.00 24.00
CA THR A 627 21.44 -1.25 24.83
C THR A 627 21.68 -2.75 25.00
N ILE A 628 20.65 -3.55 25.27
CA ILE A 628 20.80 -5.01 25.40
C ILE A 628 21.20 -5.62 24.05
N SER A 629 20.64 -5.16 22.95
CA SER A 629 21.03 -5.61 21.61
C SER A 629 22.50 -5.34 21.31
N LEU A 630 22.99 -4.15 21.68
CA LEU A 630 24.40 -3.77 21.53
C LEU A 630 25.31 -4.66 22.39
N ILE A 631 24.98 -4.82 23.67
CA ILE A 631 25.78 -5.66 24.60
C ILE A 631 25.75 -7.11 24.10
N ALA A 632 24.62 -7.67 23.75
CA ALA A 632 24.49 -9.03 23.26
C ALA A 632 25.33 -9.26 21.99
N TYR A 633 25.27 -8.36 21.02
CA TYR A 633 26.09 -8.44 19.81
C TYR A 633 27.58 -8.50 20.12
N TYR A 634 28.09 -7.57 20.94
CA TYR A 634 29.52 -7.53 21.27
C TYR A 634 29.95 -8.66 22.21
N SER A 635 29.05 -9.20 23.03
CA SER A 635 29.37 -10.34 23.91
C SER A 635 29.66 -11.62 23.13
N TYR A 636 29.08 -11.79 21.95
CA TYR A 636 29.18 -13.05 21.18
C TYR A 636 29.85 -12.92 19.81
N LYS A 637 30.02 -11.71 19.27
CA LYS A 637 30.71 -11.49 17.97
C LYS A 637 32.17 -12.00 17.99
N GLY A 638 32.87 -11.81 19.09
CA GLY A 638 34.30 -12.13 19.26
C GLY A 638 34.57 -13.57 19.74
N VAL A 639 35.77 -14.06 19.45
CA VAL A 639 36.21 -15.38 19.96
C VAL A 639 36.38 -15.36 21.49
N LYS A 640 36.80 -14.23 22.05
CA LYS A 640 37.11 -14.09 23.51
C LYS A 640 35.89 -13.72 24.36
N LYS A 641 34.74 -13.42 23.77
CA LYS A 641 33.49 -13.10 24.49
C LYS A 641 33.66 -12.07 25.62
N ILE A 642 34.34 -10.94 25.33
CA ILE A 642 34.74 -9.93 26.38
C ILE A 642 33.63 -8.88 26.58
N GLY A 643 32.55 -8.91 25.82
CA GLY A 643 31.52 -7.86 25.84
C GLY A 643 31.96 -6.60 25.10
N ILE A 644 31.39 -5.46 25.47
CA ILE A 644 31.68 -4.15 24.88
C ILE A 644 32.43 -3.27 25.88
N GLU A 645 33.55 -2.69 25.44
CA GLU A 645 34.34 -1.73 26.26
C GLU A 645 33.55 -0.42 26.47
N PHE A 646 33.69 0.16 27.63
CA PHE A 646 32.94 1.35 28.02
C PHE A 646 33.15 2.53 27.10
N ASP A 647 34.38 2.80 26.66
CA ASP A 647 34.65 3.90 25.75
C ASP A 647 33.88 3.76 24.41
N LYS A 648 33.76 2.54 23.92
CA LYS A 648 33.00 2.24 22.71
C LYS A 648 31.51 2.27 22.98
N PHE A 649 31.06 1.72 24.08
CA PHE A 649 29.70 1.72 24.57
C PHE A 649 29.16 3.14 24.71
N ASP A 650 29.90 4.00 25.40
CA ASP A 650 29.49 5.39 25.66
C ASP A 650 29.43 6.22 24.39
N LYS A 651 30.37 6.07 23.45
CA LYS A 651 30.37 6.73 22.15
C LYS A 651 29.15 6.33 21.29
N ILE A 652 28.73 5.07 21.36
CA ILE A 652 27.59 4.57 20.58
C ILE A 652 26.26 5.01 21.19
N ILE A 653 26.12 4.92 22.53
CA ILE A 653 24.83 5.14 23.20
C ILE A 653 24.60 6.62 23.54
N TRP A 654 25.66 7.42 23.70
CA TRP A 654 25.57 8.84 24.09
C TRP A 654 26.57 9.73 23.34
N HIS A 655 26.52 9.73 22.02
CA HIS A 655 27.42 10.51 21.15
C HIS A 655 27.41 12.03 21.43
N ASP A 656 26.33 12.59 22.01
CA ASP A 656 26.14 14.02 22.28
C ASP A 656 26.24 14.38 23.80
N THR A 657 26.61 13.43 24.66
CA THR A 657 26.64 13.69 26.12
C THR A 657 28.03 14.10 26.59
N PRO A 658 28.15 15.15 27.41
CA PRO A 658 29.43 15.53 27.99
C PRO A 658 30.09 14.38 28.79
N VAL A 659 31.40 14.23 28.66
CA VAL A 659 32.18 13.10 29.22
C VAL A 659 32.01 12.96 30.74
N GLU A 660 31.81 14.06 31.44
CA GLU A 660 31.65 14.09 32.90
C GLU A 660 30.41 13.33 33.40
N ASN A 661 29.36 13.25 32.55
CA ASN A 661 28.09 12.62 32.90
C ASN A 661 27.93 11.17 32.38
N LEU A 662 28.83 10.71 31.51
CA LEU A 662 28.73 9.41 30.85
C LEU A 662 28.71 8.23 31.82
N ARG A 663 29.64 8.23 32.81
CA ARG A 663 29.73 7.15 33.81
C ARG A 663 28.43 6.99 34.61
N ASN A 664 27.85 8.10 35.04
CA ASN A 664 26.64 8.07 35.84
C ASN A 664 25.44 7.62 35.00
N SER A 665 25.32 8.11 33.77
CA SER A 665 24.29 7.73 32.81
C SER A 665 24.37 6.25 32.46
N ARG A 666 25.57 5.73 32.19
CA ARG A 666 25.83 4.32 31.94
C ARG A 666 25.41 3.45 33.10
N ASN A 667 25.87 3.76 34.32
CA ASN A 667 25.56 2.99 35.51
C ASN A 667 24.06 2.99 35.81
N ALA A 668 23.39 4.12 35.64
CA ALA A 668 21.93 4.22 35.79
C ALA A 668 21.18 3.36 34.76
N LEU A 669 21.62 3.37 33.51
CA LEU A 669 20.99 2.57 32.46
C LEU A 669 21.20 1.06 32.68
N ILE A 670 22.43 0.64 33.00
CA ILE A 670 22.74 -0.76 33.32
C ILE A 670 21.91 -1.24 34.54
N SER A 671 21.79 -0.39 35.60
CA SER A 671 20.94 -0.71 36.74
C SER A 671 19.46 -0.89 36.35
N LYS A 672 18.92 -0.01 35.50
CA LYS A 672 17.53 -0.14 34.96
C LYS A 672 17.35 -1.42 34.14
N ILE A 673 18.34 -1.81 33.34
CA ILE A 673 18.29 -3.05 32.56
C ILE A 673 18.33 -4.27 33.50
N ARG A 674 19.23 -4.27 34.52
CA ARG A 674 19.25 -5.33 35.52
C ARG A 674 17.90 -5.48 36.24
N THR A 675 17.24 -4.35 36.53
CA THR A 675 15.89 -4.37 37.12
C THR A 675 14.85 -4.95 36.18
N ALA A 676 14.89 -4.59 34.89
CA ALA A 676 13.98 -5.13 33.90
C ALA A 676 14.17 -6.64 33.67
N LEU A 677 15.40 -7.13 33.79
CA LEU A 677 15.72 -8.57 33.62
C LEU A 677 15.61 -9.36 34.93
N LYS A 678 15.32 -8.73 36.08
CA LYS A 678 15.33 -9.39 37.41
C LYS A 678 14.36 -10.57 37.53
N GLY A 679 13.30 -10.56 36.75
CA GLY A 679 12.31 -11.66 36.67
C GLY A 679 12.66 -12.80 35.72
N VAL A 680 13.75 -12.67 34.96
CA VAL A 680 14.16 -13.60 33.90
C VAL A 680 15.30 -14.47 34.43
N ASP A 681 15.00 -15.70 34.80
CA ASP A 681 16.03 -16.61 35.30
C ASP A 681 17.03 -17.00 34.20
N GLY A 682 18.31 -16.87 34.50
CA GLY A 682 19.38 -17.35 33.61
C GLY A 682 20.00 -16.28 32.72
N ILE A 683 19.58 -15.01 32.80
CA ILE A 683 20.19 -13.89 32.05
C ILE A 683 20.76 -12.85 33.06
N SER A 684 21.99 -12.41 32.85
CA SER A 684 22.60 -11.38 33.67
C SER A 684 23.57 -10.51 32.89
N LEU A 685 23.73 -9.25 33.36
CA LEU A 685 24.78 -8.35 32.87
C LEU A 685 25.97 -8.40 33.83
N ILE A 686 27.11 -8.84 33.33
CA ILE A 686 28.38 -8.80 34.03
C ILE A 686 29.07 -7.48 33.68
N VAL A 687 29.44 -6.74 34.69
CA VAL A 687 30.15 -5.45 34.56
C VAL A 687 31.55 -5.63 35.12
N ASN A 688 32.52 -5.53 34.25
CA ASN A 688 33.95 -5.56 34.58
C ASN A 688 34.48 -4.12 34.72
N ASP A 689 35.77 -3.95 35.05
CA ASP A 689 36.35 -2.61 35.23
C ASP A 689 36.25 -1.72 33.99
N THR A 690 36.33 -2.30 32.79
CA THR A 690 36.38 -1.59 31.49
C THR A 690 35.32 -1.98 30.52
N SER A 691 34.46 -2.95 30.84
CA SER A 691 33.50 -3.51 29.88
C SER A 691 32.20 -4.00 30.52
N VAL A 692 31.20 -4.22 29.71
CA VAL A 692 29.95 -4.89 30.06
C VAL A 692 29.64 -6.01 29.07
N GLU A 693 29.22 -7.16 29.60
CA GLU A 693 28.86 -8.32 28.80
C GLU A 693 27.52 -8.93 29.24
N LEU A 694 26.89 -9.67 28.31
CA LEU A 694 25.70 -10.45 28.58
C LEU A 694 26.10 -11.89 28.88
N SER A 695 25.75 -12.39 30.07
CA SER A 695 25.97 -13.77 30.50
C SER A 695 24.65 -14.54 30.52
N LEU A 696 24.68 -15.74 29.99
CA LEU A 696 23.55 -16.68 29.93
C LEU A 696 23.93 -17.97 30.67
N LYS A 697 22.97 -18.57 31.38
CA LYS A 697 23.08 -19.93 31.92
C LYS A 697 22.98 -20.98 30.81
N ASP A 698 23.50 -22.19 31.10
CA ASP A 698 23.53 -23.30 30.14
C ASP A 698 22.14 -23.77 29.63
N ASN A 699 21.06 -23.44 30.33
CA ASN A 699 19.71 -23.75 29.92
C ASN A 699 19.19 -22.86 28.78
N TYR A 700 19.91 -21.79 28.41
CA TYR A 700 19.50 -20.91 27.30
C TYR A 700 20.06 -21.37 25.97
N VAL A 701 19.18 -21.47 24.97
CA VAL A 701 19.57 -21.59 23.56
C VAL A 701 20.03 -20.22 23.08
N ASN A 702 21.34 -20.07 22.93
CA ASN A 702 21.99 -18.83 22.51
C ASN A 702 22.21 -18.84 20.99
N GLU A 703 21.21 -18.41 20.23
CA GLU A 703 21.34 -18.34 18.77
C GLU A 703 22.33 -17.28 18.30
N ILE A 704 22.60 -16.26 19.10
CA ILE A 704 23.60 -15.23 18.77
C ILE A 704 25.00 -15.87 18.71
N ASP A 705 25.36 -16.64 19.73
CA ASP A 705 26.63 -17.36 19.78
C ASP A 705 26.69 -18.42 18.67
N SER A 706 25.61 -19.20 18.52
CA SER A 706 25.52 -20.24 17.47
C SER A 706 25.69 -19.64 16.07
N TYR A 707 25.09 -18.50 15.80
CA TYR A 707 25.25 -17.79 14.53
C TYR A 707 26.72 -17.42 14.28
N PHE A 708 27.39 -16.77 15.22
CA PHE A 708 28.79 -16.37 15.03
C PHE A 708 29.74 -17.54 14.95
N LEU A 709 29.45 -18.66 15.64
CA LEU A 709 30.21 -19.91 15.52
C LEU A 709 30.03 -20.48 14.11
N LEU A 710 28.81 -20.61 13.60
CA LEU A 710 28.52 -21.14 12.26
C LEU A 710 29.07 -20.21 11.17
N LYS A 711 28.94 -18.89 11.32
CA LYS A 711 29.56 -17.93 10.40
C LYS A 711 31.08 -18.12 10.29
N ARG A 712 31.78 -18.30 11.41
CA ARG A 712 33.20 -18.62 11.42
C ARG A 712 33.51 -19.99 10.82
N TYR A 713 32.68 -20.99 11.11
CA TYR A 713 32.80 -22.34 10.54
C TYR A 713 32.75 -22.31 9.02
N PHE A 714 31.76 -21.59 8.43
CA PHE A 714 31.58 -21.47 6.98
C PHE A 714 32.54 -20.48 6.30
N SER A 715 33.35 -19.74 7.06
CA SER A 715 34.47 -18.98 6.50
C SER A 715 35.50 -19.88 5.86
N ASN A 716 35.61 -21.18 6.27
CA ASN A 716 36.34 -22.20 5.57
C ASN A 716 35.47 -22.82 4.47
N LYS A 717 35.82 -22.56 3.19
CA LYS A 717 35.06 -23.02 2.03
C LYS A 717 34.86 -24.55 1.95
N GLU A 718 35.78 -25.33 2.52
CA GLU A 718 35.68 -26.80 2.55
C GLU A 718 34.52 -27.30 3.41
N LYS A 719 34.12 -26.49 4.41
CA LYS A 719 33.01 -26.81 5.32
C LYS A 719 31.61 -26.51 4.78
N ILE A 720 31.53 -25.88 3.62
CA ILE A 720 30.25 -25.48 3.02
C ILE A 720 29.36 -26.66 2.62
N SER A 721 29.91 -27.86 2.51
CA SER A 721 29.21 -29.11 2.16
C SER A 721 28.52 -29.78 3.36
N ASP A 722 28.73 -29.26 4.57
CA ASP A 722 28.13 -29.79 5.80
C ASP A 722 26.65 -29.30 5.89
N GLU A 723 25.73 -30.10 5.36
CA GLU A 723 24.31 -29.78 5.29
C GLU A 723 23.67 -29.64 6.66
N GLU A 724 24.07 -30.44 7.66
CA GLU A 724 23.50 -30.37 9.02
C GLU A 724 23.86 -29.04 9.68
N SER A 725 25.12 -28.64 9.62
CA SER A 725 25.54 -27.33 10.12
C SER A 725 24.89 -26.19 9.35
N PHE A 726 24.68 -26.36 8.02
CA PHE A 726 24.01 -25.35 7.20
C PHE A 726 22.51 -25.23 7.53
N ASP A 727 21.82 -26.35 7.77
CA ASP A 727 20.41 -26.33 8.21
C ASP A 727 20.25 -25.65 9.58
N ASN A 728 21.20 -25.84 10.50
CA ASN A 728 21.24 -25.11 11.78
C ASN A 728 21.47 -23.59 11.54
N PHE A 729 22.32 -23.21 10.61
CA PHE A 729 22.50 -21.81 10.23
C PHE A 729 21.22 -21.23 9.62
N LEU A 730 20.59 -21.91 8.66
CA LEU A 730 19.32 -21.49 8.06
C LEU A 730 18.20 -21.36 9.09
N LYS A 731 18.13 -22.27 10.08
CA LYS A 731 17.12 -22.22 11.15
C LYS A 731 17.17 -20.89 11.91
N ILE A 732 18.37 -20.36 12.16
CA ILE A 732 18.57 -19.08 12.84
C ILE A 732 18.19 -17.93 11.90
N VAL A 733 18.70 -17.94 10.67
CA VAL A 733 18.49 -16.89 9.68
C VAL A 733 17.01 -16.76 9.29
N ARG A 734 16.26 -17.86 9.21
CA ARG A 734 14.81 -17.87 8.93
C ARG A 734 13.94 -17.08 9.92
N ARG A 735 14.45 -16.68 11.08
CA ARG A 735 13.70 -15.90 12.08
C ARG A 735 13.42 -14.46 11.65
N GLY A 736 14.10 -13.95 10.64
CA GLY A 736 13.99 -12.59 10.11
C GLY A 736 15.35 -11.89 9.98
N LYS A 737 15.34 -10.62 9.61
CA LYS A 737 16.56 -9.84 9.41
C LYS A 737 17.32 -9.66 10.74
N PHE A 738 18.65 -9.57 10.61
CA PHE A 738 19.51 -9.33 11.76
C PHE A 738 19.24 -7.94 12.37
N LEU A 739 19.08 -7.85 13.69
CA LEU A 739 18.72 -6.62 14.42
C LEU A 739 17.47 -5.90 13.82
N GLU A 740 16.51 -6.65 13.27
CA GLU A 740 15.25 -6.11 12.79
C GLU A 740 14.59 -5.24 13.89
N ASN A 741 13.92 -4.16 13.52
CA ASN A 741 13.32 -3.21 14.45
C ASN A 741 14.27 -2.36 15.30
N LEU A 742 15.56 -2.34 14.99
CA LEU A 742 16.54 -1.46 15.62
C LEU A 742 17.11 -0.48 14.59
N TYR A 743 16.80 0.81 14.70
CA TYR A 743 17.08 1.84 13.69
C TYR A 743 18.17 2.84 14.11
N SER A 744 19.06 2.47 15.01
CA SER A 744 20.18 3.32 15.39
C SER A 744 21.31 3.24 14.36
N GLU A 745 22.06 4.33 14.20
CA GLU A 745 23.14 4.45 13.20
C GLU A 745 24.16 3.31 13.28
N TRP A 746 24.55 2.93 14.51
CA TRP A 746 25.47 1.82 14.72
C TRP A 746 24.90 0.47 14.26
N ALA A 747 23.57 0.27 14.41
CA ALA A 747 22.91 -0.96 14.02
C ALA A 747 22.81 -1.10 12.51
N GLU A 748 22.57 -0.01 11.76
CA GLU A 748 22.45 -0.03 10.30
C GLU A 748 23.76 -0.49 9.63
N GLY A 749 24.91 -0.04 10.12
CA GLY A 749 26.21 -0.52 9.63
C GLY A 749 26.40 -2.02 9.83
N ILE A 750 26.05 -2.51 11.03
CA ILE A 750 26.16 -3.93 11.39
C ILE A 750 25.17 -4.78 10.60
N LYS A 751 23.92 -4.35 10.46
CA LYS A 751 22.91 -5.05 9.65
C LYS A 751 23.41 -5.30 8.23
N ARG A 752 23.93 -4.26 7.59
CA ARG A 752 24.46 -4.36 6.22
C ARG A 752 25.64 -5.32 6.11
N GLU A 753 26.57 -5.26 7.08
CA GLU A 753 27.72 -6.18 7.13
C GLU A 753 27.25 -7.64 7.29
N GLU A 754 26.33 -7.90 8.23
CA GLU A 754 25.88 -9.27 8.51
C GLU A 754 25.00 -9.82 7.35
N GLU A 755 24.14 -9.01 6.74
CA GLU A 755 23.34 -9.41 5.58
C GLU A 755 24.23 -9.82 4.38
N LEU A 756 25.29 -9.06 4.10
CA LEU A 756 26.24 -9.41 3.04
C LEU A 756 26.93 -10.76 3.30
N GLU A 757 27.35 -11.01 4.55
CA GLU A 757 28.00 -12.28 4.92
C GLU A 757 26.99 -13.45 4.88
N ILE A 758 25.75 -13.24 5.28
CA ILE A 758 24.69 -14.24 5.19
C ILE A 758 24.46 -14.64 3.73
N ILE A 759 24.24 -13.67 2.84
CA ILE A 759 24.03 -13.94 1.41
C ILE A 759 25.23 -14.66 0.80
N LYS A 760 26.45 -14.25 1.13
CA LYS A 760 27.67 -14.89 0.67
C LYS A 760 27.77 -16.36 1.08
N ILE A 761 27.48 -16.71 2.34
CA ILE A 761 27.47 -18.10 2.81
C ILE A 761 26.40 -18.90 2.06
N ILE A 762 25.21 -18.34 1.89
CA ILE A 762 24.11 -18.97 1.18
C ILE A 762 24.48 -19.21 -0.29
N SER A 763 25.05 -18.23 -0.99
CA SER A 763 25.48 -18.37 -2.38
C SER A 763 26.55 -19.46 -2.55
N LEU A 764 27.51 -19.56 -1.64
CA LEU A 764 28.51 -20.63 -1.64
C LEU A 764 27.87 -22.02 -1.48
N PHE A 765 26.91 -22.15 -0.57
CA PHE A 765 26.18 -23.40 -0.36
C PHE A 765 25.34 -23.76 -1.59
N LEU A 766 24.59 -22.80 -2.14
CA LEU A 766 23.77 -23.01 -3.34
C LEU A 766 24.62 -23.45 -4.54
N ASN A 767 25.79 -22.84 -4.76
CA ASN A 767 26.72 -23.24 -5.80
C ASN A 767 27.13 -24.73 -5.64
N LYS A 768 27.40 -25.14 -4.42
CA LYS A 768 27.79 -26.53 -4.12
C LYS A 768 26.62 -27.49 -4.34
N MET A 769 25.45 -27.19 -3.77
CA MET A 769 24.28 -28.05 -3.92
C MET A 769 23.81 -28.14 -5.37
N PHE A 770 23.88 -27.05 -6.11
CA PHE A 770 23.55 -27.03 -7.54
C PHE A 770 24.53 -27.90 -8.36
N SER A 771 25.83 -27.81 -8.08
CA SER A 771 26.84 -28.65 -8.76
C SER A 771 26.70 -30.15 -8.46
N GLU A 772 26.11 -30.49 -7.31
CA GLU A 772 25.80 -31.87 -6.91
C GLU A 772 24.42 -32.36 -7.42
N GLY A 773 23.67 -31.53 -8.16
CA GLY A 773 22.36 -31.85 -8.67
C GLY A 773 21.24 -31.86 -7.62
N LYS A 774 21.47 -31.29 -6.42
CA LYS A 774 20.50 -31.22 -5.30
C LYS A 774 19.56 -30.03 -5.49
N TYR A 775 18.81 -30.01 -6.59
CA TYR A 775 17.97 -28.87 -6.99
C TYR A 775 16.84 -28.56 -6.01
N GLU A 776 16.22 -29.56 -5.38
CA GLU A 776 15.18 -29.35 -4.37
C GLU A 776 15.74 -28.57 -3.15
N LYS A 777 16.97 -28.93 -2.72
CA LYS A 777 17.64 -28.23 -1.61
C LYS A 777 17.95 -26.77 -1.96
N CYS A 778 18.29 -26.50 -3.23
CA CYS A 778 18.49 -25.13 -3.72
C CYS A 778 17.19 -24.34 -3.64
N ILE A 779 16.06 -24.90 -4.07
CA ILE A 779 14.74 -24.23 -4.01
C ILE A 779 14.35 -23.96 -2.55
N GLU A 780 14.45 -24.97 -1.68
CA GLU A 780 14.14 -24.83 -0.24
C GLU A 780 14.98 -23.73 0.41
N THR A 781 16.29 -23.69 0.09
CA THR A 781 17.21 -22.70 0.62
C THR A 781 16.84 -21.29 0.14
N THR A 782 16.62 -21.10 -1.16
CA THR A 782 16.27 -19.80 -1.73
C THR A 782 14.93 -19.27 -1.19
N ASP A 783 13.94 -20.14 -1.01
CA ASP A 783 12.64 -19.78 -0.42
C ASP A 783 12.78 -19.32 1.03
N SER A 784 13.64 -20.00 1.77
CA SER A 784 13.87 -19.73 3.18
C SER A 784 14.48 -18.37 3.46
N VAL A 785 15.25 -17.82 2.52
CA VAL A 785 15.99 -16.57 2.68
C VAL A 785 15.47 -15.42 1.82
N SER A 786 14.39 -15.65 1.10
CA SER A 786 13.77 -14.66 0.21
C SER A 786 13.29 -13.39 0.94
N SER A 787 13.07 -13.46 2.25
CA SER A 787 12.71 -12.30 3.08
C SER A 787 13.88 -11.38 3.39
N HIS A 788 15.12 -11.89 3.36
CA HIS A 788 16.34 -11.11 3.64
C HIS A 788 16.65 -10.15 2.49
N ASP A 789 16.65 -10.66 1.27
CA ASP A 789 16.84 -9.87 0.07
C ASP A 789 15.91 -10.36 -1.06
N PRO A 790 14.67 -9.84 -1.10
CA PRO A 790 13.65 -10.29 -2.05
C PRO A 790 13.97 -9.93 -3.51
N LEU A 791 14.98 -9.10 -3.75
CA LEU A 791 15.43 -8.67 -5.09
C LEU A 791 16.83 -9.15 -5.44
N ASN A 792 17.32 -10.19 -4.76
CA ASN A 792 18.62 -10.78 -5.05
C ASN A 792 18.58 -11.59 -6.34
N GLU A 793 19.32 -11.12 -7.34
CA GLU A 793 19.37 -11.71 -8.68
C GLU A 793 20.07 -13.07 -8.69
N GLU A 794 21.09 -13.25 -7.85
CA GLU A 794 21.83 -14.51 -7.74
C GLU A 794 20.96 -15.63 -7.17
N LEU A 795 20.23 -15.34 -6.08
CA LEU A 795 19.27 -16.28 -5.49
C LEU A 795 18.14 -16.63 -6.47
N LEU A 796 17.64 -15.64 -7.21
CA LEU A 796 16.69 -15.88 -8.29
C LEU A 796 17.25 -16.84 -9.32
N GLY A 797 18.48 -16.61 -9.80
CA GLY A 797 19.15 -17.46 -10.79
C GLY A 797 19.23 -18.92 -10.33
N PHE A 798 19.66 -19.18 -9.08
CA PHE A 798 19.68 -20.53 -8.52
C PHE A 798 18.30 -21.17 -8.48
N LYS A 799 17.29 -20.44 -8.03
CA LYS A 799 15.92 -20.96 -7.97
C LYS A 799 15.36 -21.31 -9.34
N LEU A 800 15.54 -20.44 -10.33
CA LEU A 800 15.04 -20.66 -11.70
C LEU A 800 15.73 -21.86 -12.37
N ARG A 801 17.05 -21.94 -12.31
CA ARG A 801 17.83 -23.05 -12.88
C ARG A 801 17.48 -24.39 -12.19
N SER A 802 17.30 -24.38 -10.88
CA SER A 802 16.90 -25.57 -10.13
C SER A 802 15.51 -26.06 -10.53
N LEU A 803 14.52 -25.15 -10.62
CA LEU A 803 13.16 -25.47 -11.11
C LEU A 803 13.20 -25.98 -12.56
N TYR A 804 14.01 -25.35 -13.40
CA TYR A 804 14.15 -25.74 -14.81
C TYR A 804 14.73 -27.15 -14.95
N ASN A 805 15.79 -27.47 -14.22
CA ASN A 805 16.42 -28.81 -14.22
C ASN A 805 15.52 -29.91 -13.67
N LEU A 806 14.55 -29.53 -12.78
CA LEU A 806 13.49 -30.45 -12.31
C LEU A 806 12.30 -30.56 -13.26
N GLY A 807 12.35 -29.94 -14.45
CA GLY A 807 11.25 -29.95 -15.42
C GLY A 807 10.06 -29.06 -15.04
N ARG A 808 10.19 -28.23 -14.00
CA ARG A 808 9.11 -27.35 -13.51
C ARG A 808 9.12 -25.97 -14.21
N HIS A 809 9.12 -25.99 -15.56
CA HIS A 809 9.31 -24.77 -16.37
C HIS A 809 8.25 -23.70 -16.16
N SER A 810 7.00 -24.09 -15.97
CA SER A 810 5.89 -23.15 -15.71
C SER A 810 6.09 -22.41 -14.41
N ILE A 811 6.49 -23.11 -13.34
CA ILE A 811 6.75 -22.52 -12.02
C ILE A 811 7.97 -21.60 -12.09
N ALA A 812 9.04 -21.99 -12.82
CA ALA A 812 10.20 -21.13 -13.01
C ALA A 812 9.83 -19.81 -13.69
N LEU A 813 9.00 -19.85 -14.74
CA LEU A 813 8.54 -18.64 -15.42
C LEU A 813 7.67 -17.76 -14.52
N GLU A 814 6.81 -18.34 -13.70
CA GLU A 814 6.00 -17.63 -12.71
C GLU A 814 6.88 -16.92 -11.66
N VAL A 815 7.86 -17.62 -11.11
CA VAL A 815 8.83 -17.05 -10.15
C VAL A 815 9.57 -15.86 -10.77
N TYR A 816 10.04 -15.99 -12.01
CA TYR A 816 10.69 -14.91 -12.74
C TYR A 816 9.77 -13.70 -12.92
N ASN A 817 8.53 -13.92 -13.37
CA ASN A 817 7.58 -12.84 -13.59
C ASN A 817 7.23 -12.12 -12.26
N ASN A 818 7.08 -12.86 -11.17
CA ASN A 818 6.83 -12.30 -9.85
C ASN A 818 8.02 -11.46 -9.36
N PHE A 819 9.24 -11.91 -9.62
CA PHE A 819 10.44 -11.13 -9.33
C PHE A 819 10.51 -9.86 -10.18
N CYS A 820 10.27 -9.93 -11.48
CA CYS A 820 10.26 -8.77 -12.38
C CYS A 820 9.22 -7.73 -11.95
N ASN A 821 8.05 -8.17 -11.50
CA ASN A 821 7.02 -7.28 -10.98
C ASN A 821 7.46 -6.60 -9.68
N LYS A 822 8.09 -7.32 -8.76
CA LYS A 822 8.66 -6.76 -7.53
C LYS A 822 9.81 -5.78 -7.86
N TYR A 823 10.69 -6.16 -8.77
CA TYR A 823 11.81 -5.33 -9.21
C TYR A 823 11.30 -4.01 -9.82
N LEU A 824 10.32 -4.11 -10.73
CA LEU A 824 9.68 -2.94 -11.32
C LEU A 824 8.99 -2.06 -10.27
N SER A 825 8.31 -2.67 -9.29
CA SER A 825 7.63 -1.92 -8.22
C SER A 825 8.62 -1.23 -7.28
N PHE A 826 9.82 -1.78 -7.12
CA PHE A 826 10.83 -1.26 -6.20
C PHE A 826 11.75 -0.22 -6.86
N PHE A 827 12.23 -0.49 -8.08
CA PHE A 827 13.18 0.36 -8.79
C PHE A 827 12.54 1.27 -9.84
N GLY A 828 11.26 1.06 -10.20
CA GLY A 828 10.59 1.80 -11.27
C GLY A 828 11.04 1.41 -12.69
N GLU A 829 11.95 0.45 -12.82
CA GLU A 829 12.55 0.00 -14.08
C GLU A 829 12.28 -1.49 -14.30
N LYS A 830 12.20 -1.87 -15.56
CA LYS A 830 12.09 -3.30 -15.89
C LYS A 830 13.38 -4.01 -15.54
N PHE A 831 13.27 -5.20 -14.98
CA PHE A 831 14.42 -6.05 -14.71
C PHE A 831 15.20 -6.32 -16.02
N PRO A 832 16.53 -6.01 -16.07
CA PRO A 832 17.27 -5.97 -17.32
C PRO A 832 17.63 -7.35 -17.88
N ILE A 833 17.67 -8.38 -17.02
CA ILE A 833 18.13 -9.72 -17.42
C ILE A 833 16.91 -10.57 -17.82
N THR A 834 16.95 -11.17 -19.02
CA THR A 834 15.83 -12.00 -19.49
C THR A 834 15.81 -13.36 -18.79
N PHE A 835 14.64 -14.01 -18.77
CA PHE A 835 14.48 -15.37 -18.23
C PHE A 835 15.51 -16.36 -18.80
N ASN A 836 15.71 -16.31 -20.13
CA ASN A 836 16.66 -17.20 -20.80
C ASN A 836 18.13 -16.93 -20.44
N ASP A 837 18.47 -15.68 -20.16
CA ASP A 837 19.84 -15.34 -19.75
C ASP A 837 20.16 -15.81 -18.33
N LEU A 838 19.19 -15.73 -17.41
CA LEU A 838 19.32 -16.27 -16.05
C LEU A 838 19.42 -17.81 -16.02
N LEU A 839 18.91 -18.49 -17.03
CA LEU A 839 19.07 -19.96 -17.15
C LEU A 839 20.42 -20.36 -17.70
N LYS A 840 21.13 -19.49 -18.48
CA LYS A 840 22.42 -19.78 -19.09
C LYS A 840 23.62 -19.55 -18.15
N ASN A 841 23.49 -18.58 -17.25
CA ASN A 841 24.53 -18.24 -16.26
C ASN A 841 24.41 -19.10 -14.99
#